data_251dcc9c6c6db470654d56c761171e7d
#
_entry.id   251dcc9c6c6db470654d56c761171e7d
#
_cell.length_a   1.000
_cell.length_b   1.000
_cell.length_c   1.000
_cell.angle_alpha   90.00
_cell.angle_beta   90.00
_cell.angle_gamma   90.00
#
_symmetry.space_group_name_H-M   'P 1'
#
loop_
_entity.id
_entity.type
_entity.pdbx_description
1 polymer ?
#
loop_
_entity_poly.entity_id
_entity_poly.type
_entity_poly.pdbx_seq_one_letter_code
_entity_poly.pdbx_strand_id
1 'polypeptide(L)'
;MIALLAETLQGQDLDGVLPPSLAKLPYIKTIDLARNYLSGTIPNEWALAKLEFLSVCVNRLSGTIPTYLGNITSLVYLSLESNMFSGIVPAELGKLENLENLILNANNLSGELPVELKSLSNLTELRLTSNNFNGRIPSLESWKQLSKLEMIGSGLEGPIPASISLLSNLEELRISDLGGDTSLFPNLSSMTKMRNLVLRSCNITGKIPDYIAQMSNLKFLDLSFNGLVGDIPNLSGLGDLHTVFVSGNSLNGNYPHWLTNTDVVVDLSYNNFSKETVPQHCTESVNLFRSYAGGNNSDLANCLSRIPCMKNYSSVHINCGGIEVTIGDKVYQADDRDRGGPARFHPSNDHWGFSSTGNVWNVKNYQYTINNVSRLAMKDSELYTTARLSPLSVSYYGRCLKNGRYKVTLHFAEIVFRDDKSYQSLGRRAFDVYTQGAIKLKNFDIKNEAGGVDKAVIRTIKNIHVTNGTLEIRFQYAGKGTTVVPSPGVFGPLISAISMELETNSGKTSIFIVIGAVTAALCLTLIVVGIAWQMGYIGDQISREKDLRGLDLNTGIFTYRQIKAATNNFADSNKLGEGGFGSVYKGTLLDGTLIAVKKLSSKSNQGNREFVNEVGMIAGIQHPNVVRLHGCCVERNQLLLVYEYMENNSLAHALFGNHKSKMEIDFPTRQRICIGIAKGLKFLHEDSVLRMVHRDIKATNVLLDSDLTPKISDFGLAKLNEEENSHITTRVAGTIGYMAPEYALRGHLTYKADVYSFGVLLLEVVAGKINTKHHPTEEFICLVDWVVFLKQKGSLMDLVDPRLGSGFNKKEALRIIEIAVLCINKSPAHRPTMSDVVNMLEGNIEIRGPDINLTTYGDELSLQALKLKLEDIQTPYFGEQETFTNPSSSIKDLYPNSQLSEERC
;
A
#
# COMPACT_ATOMS: atom_id res chain seq x y z
N MET A 1 24.85 8.74 -34.08
CA MET A 1 24.23 7.43 -33.73
C MET A 1 24.74 7.06 -32.35
N ILE A 2 24.07 7.53 -31.31
CA ILE A 2 24.44 7.21 -29.92
C ILE A 2 23.75 5.90 -29.63
N ALA A 3 24.56 4.87 -29.42
CA ALA A 3 24.09 3.58 -28.97
C ALA A 3 23.39 3.76 -27.61
N LEU A 4 22.12 3.36 -27.49
CA LEU A 4 21.51 3.09 -26.20
C LEU A 4 22.27 1.89 -25.62
N LEU A 5 23.29 2.19 -24.80
CA LEU A 5 24.10 1.18 -24.10
C LEU A 5 23.34 0.63 -22.88
N ALA A 6 22.32 1.35 -22.40
CA ALA A 6 21.56 1.03 -21.21
C ALA A 6 20.09 1.44 -21.34
N GLU A 7 19.18 0.56 -20.95
CA GLU A 7 17.76 0.86 -20.72
C GLU A 7 17.49 0.71 -19.22
N THR A 8 17.26 1.84 -18.54
CA THR A 8 17.00 1.88 -17.11
C THR A 8 15.64 2.54 -16.85
N LEU A 9 14.65 1.74 -16.50
CA LEU A 9 13.26 2.15 -16.23
C LEU A 9 12.83 1.76 -14.81
N GLN A 10 13.73 1.95 -13.85
CA GLN A 10 13.51 1.58 -12.46
C GLN A 10 12.44 2.47 -11.80
N GLY A 11 11.51 1.85 -11.05
CA GLY A 11 10.57 2.55 -10.19
C GLY A 11 9.51 3.38 -10.92
N GLN A 12 9.14 2.97 -12.14
CA GLN A 12 8.14 3.67 -12.96
C GLN A 12 6.74 3.08 -12.84
N ASP A 13 6.53 2.09 -11.96
CA ASP A 13 5.27 1.33 -11.80
C ASP A 13 4.71 0.78 -13.13
N LEU A 14 5.60 0.39 -14.05
CA LEU A 14 5.22 -0.19 -15.34
C LEU A 14 4.43 -1.47 -15.13
N ASP A 15 3.26 -1.59 -15.76
CA ASP A 15 2.43 -2.81 -15.80
C ASP A 15 2.55 -3.45 -17.20
N GLY A 16 2.26 -4.74 -17.29
CA GLY A 16 2.32 -5.51 -18.54
C GLY A 16 3.32 -6.65 -18.48
N VAL A 17 3.91 -6.98 -19.63
CA VAL A 17 4.89 -8.06 -19.77
C VAL A 17 6.22 -7.51 -20.27
N LEU A 18 7.31 -8.26 -20.01
CA LEU A 18 8.63 -7.90 -20.50
C LEU A 18 8.65 -7.88 -22.04
N PRO A 19 9.10 -6.77 -22.70
CA PRO A 19 9.05 -6.65 -24.14
C PRO A 19 10.15 -7.47 -24.82
N PRO A 20 9.79 -8.46 -25.69
CA PRO A 20 10.78 -9.23 -26.45
C PRO A 20 11.66 -8.38 -27.37
N SER A 21 11.13 -7.21 -27.79
CA SER A 21 11.80 -6.29 -28.70
C SER A 21 13.07 -5.65 -28.17
N LEU A 22 13.29 -5.61 -26.85
CA LEU A 22 14.56 -5.11 -26.27
C LEU A 22 15.77 -5.89 -26.79
N ALA A 23 15.63 -7.19 -27.06
CA ALA A 23 16.71 -8.00 -27.63
C ALA A 23 17.15 -7.57 -29.06
N LYS A 24 16.31 -6.78 -29.76
CA LYS A 24 16.62 -6.26 -31.10
C LYS A 24 17.51 -5.01 -31.09
N LEU A 25 17.75 -4.44 -29.91
CA LEU A 25 18.66 -3.30 -29.75
C LEU A 25 20.11 -3.77 -29.87
N PRO A 26 20.85 -3.39 -30.93
CA PRO A 26 22.11 -4.09 -31.31
C PRO A 26 23.27 -3.88 -30.34
N TYR A 27 23.16 -2.92 -29.43
CA TYR A 27 24.23 -2.55 -28.49
C TYR A 27 23.75 -2.52 -27.03
N ILE A 28 22.61 -3.14 -26.73
CA ILE A 28 22.10 -3.17 -25.37
C ILE A 28 23.01 -4.05 -24.52
N LYS A 29 23.50 -3.50 -23.40
CA LYS A 29 24.33 -4.19 -22.42
C LYS A 29 23.65 -4.25 -21.05
N THR A 30 22.78 -3.29 -20.76
CA THR A 30 22.10 -3.15 -19.47
C THR A 30 20.61 -3.12 -19.67
N ILE A 31 19.90 -3.98 -18.96
CA ILE A 31 18.46 -3.93 -18.78
C ILE A 31 18.18 -3.82 -17.28
N ASP A 32 17.67 -2.68 -16.85
CA ASP A 32 17.22 -2.46 -15.48
C ASP A 32 15.75 -2.05 -15.46
N LEU A 33 14.88 -3.02 -15.18
CA LEU A 33 13.43 -2.88 -15.04
C LEU A 33 12.98 -3.11 -13.58
N ALA A 34 13.87 -2.86 -12.64
CA ALA A 34 13.63 -3.05 -11.22
C ALA A 34 12.50 -2.16 -10.69
N ARG A 35 11.81 -2.62 -9.64
CA ARG A 35 10.77 -1.85 -8.94
C ARG A 35 9.63 -1.39 -9.86
N ASN A 36 9.03 -2.36 -10.58
CA ASN A 36 7.87 -2.12 -11.41
C ASN A 36 6.75 -3.12 -11.07
N TYR A 37 5.69 -3.16 -11.85
CA TYR A 37 4.56 -4.06 -11.65
C TYR A 37 4.42 -5.07 -12.80
N LEU A 38 5.55 -5.36 -13.51
CA LEU A 38 5.61 -6.24 -14.67
C LEU A 38 5.31 -7.68 -14.29
N SER A 39 4.65 -8.42 -15.20
CA SER A 39 4.20 -9.80 -15.02
C SER A 39 4.65 -10.69 -16.19
N GLY A 40 4.25 -11.96 -16.15
CA GLY A 40 4.63 -12.94 -17.20
C GLY A 40 6.00 -13.55 -16.95
N THR A 41 6.68 -13.94 -18.01
CA THR A 41 7.97 -14.64 -17.99
C THR A 41 9.06 -13.81 -18.67
N ILE A 42 10.33 -14.17 -18.46
CA ILE A 42 11.44 -13.56 -19.20
C ILE A 42 11.36 -14.04 -20.67
N PRO A 43 11.39 -13.13 -21.68
CA PRO A 43 11.22 -13.49 -23.10
C PRO A 43 12.40 -14.30 -23.63
N ASN A 44 12.13 -15.34 -24.43
CA ASN A 44 13.16 -16.20 -25.05
C ASN A 44 14.10 -15.43 -25.99
N GLU A 45 13.62 -14.36 -26.58
CA GLU A 45 14.37 -13.51 -27.50
C GLU A 45 15.57 -12.85 -26.83
N TRP A 46 15.54 -12.68 -25.51
CA TRP A 46 16.63 -12.09 -24.76
C TRP A 46 17.90 -12.96 -24.74
N ALA A 47 17.79 -14.26 -25.09
CA ALA A 47 18.94 -15.14 -25.28
C ALA A 47 19.96 -14.64 -26.31
N LEU A 48 19.53 -13.77 -27.25
CA LEU A 48 20.36 -13.23 -28.33
C LEU A 48 21.06 -11.91 -27.94
N ALA A 49 20.69 -11.31 -26.84
CA ALA A 49 21.28 -10.05 -26.36
C ALA A 49 22.62 -10.31 -25.67
N LYS A 50 23.59 -9.41 -25.88
CA LYS A 50 24.90 -9.44 -25.21
C LYS A 50 24.87 -8.63 -23.91
N LEU A 51 23.96 -9.01 -22.97
CA LEU A 51 23.81 -8.31 -21.72
C LEU A 51 25.01 -8.55 -20.80
N GLU A 52 25.44 -7.50 -20.13
CA GLU A 52 26.38 -7.50 -19.02
C GLU A 52 25.62 -7.34 -17.69
N PHE A 53 24.48 -6.61 -17.69
CA PHE A 53 23.66 -6.33 -16.52
C PHE A 53 22.20 -6.64 -16.82
N LEU A 54 21.57 -7.47 -15.99
CA LEU A 54 20.15 -7.77 -16.04
C LEU A 54 19.53 -7.70 -14.65
N SER A 55 18.65 -6.72 -14.42
CA SER A 55 17.84 -6.61 -13.21
C SER A 55 16.35 -6.47 -13.56
N VAL A 56 15.57 -7.41 -13.07
CA VAL A 56 14.10 -7.37 -13.10
C VAL A 56 13.54 -7.50 -11.68
N CYS A 57 14.34 -7.09 -10.68
CA CYS A 57 13.98 -7.25 -9.28
C CYS A 57 12.74 -6.42 -8.91
N VAL A 58 11.99 -6.89 -7.91
CA VAL A 58 10.75 -6.26 -7.41
C VAL A 58 9.73 -6.07 -8.54
N ASN A 59 9.20 -7.21 -9.01
CA ASN A 59 8.14 -7.29 -10.03
C ASN A 59 7.20 -8.47 -9.71
N ARG A 60 6.32 -8.82 -10.64
CA ARG A 60 5.37 -9.94 -10.55
C ARG A 60 5.69 -11.05 -11.58
N LEU A 61 6.95 -11.13 -12.02
CA LEU A 61 7.37 -12.14 -12.97
C LEU A 61 7.23 -13.54 -12.37
N SER A 62 6.85 -14.50 -13.18
CA SER A 62 6.51 -15.86 -12.74
C SER A 62 7.06 -16.91 -13.70
N GLY A 63 6.76 -18.18 -13.43
CA GLY A 63 7.30 -19.31 -14.20
C GLY A 63 8.66 -19.76 -13.68
N THR A 64 9.36 -20.55 -14.47
CA THR A 64 10.72 -21.03 -14.15
C THR A 64 11.79 -20.05 -14.64
N ILE A 65 12.96 -20.05 -14.00
CA ILE A 65 14.12 -19.34 -14.53
C ILE A 65 14.51 -20.02 -15.85
N PRO A 66 14.55 -19.29 -16.98
CA PRO A 66 14.83 -19.90 -18.27
C PRO A 66 16.27 -20.41 -18.40
N THR A 67 16.44 -21.62 -18.92
CA THR A 67 17.78 -22.25 -19.15
C THR A 67 18.64 -21.46 -20.12
N TYR A 68 18.04 -20.79 -21.11
CA TYR A 68 18.76 -19.99 -22.09
C TYR A 68 19.51 -18.79 -21.51
N LEU A 69 19.15 -18.32 -20.29
CA LEU A 69 19.91 -17.27 -19.61
C LEU A 69 21.38 -17.66 -19.43
N GLY A 70 21.70 -18.96 -19.25
CA GLY A 70 23.04 -19.47 -19.23
C GLY A 70 23.83 -19.31 -20.53
N ASN A 71 23.18 -18.96 -21.63
CA ASN A 71 23.84 -18.68 -22.91
C ASN A 71 24.30 -17.22 -23.05
N ILE A 72 23.88 -16.33 -22.15
CA ILE A 72 24.30 -14.93 -22.13
C ILE A 72 25.60 -14.81 -21.31
N THR A 73 26.66 -15.41 -21.82
CA THR A 73 27.95 -15.55 -21.10
C THR A 73 28.68 -14.24 -20.81
N SER A 74 28.18 -13.13 -21.33
CA SER A 74 28.62 -11.76 -21.01
C SER A 74 28.05 -11.20 -19.70
N LEU A 75 27.09 -11.89 -19.06
CA LEU A 75 26.48 -11.39 -17.83
C LEU A 75 27.48 -11.32 -16.68
N VAL A 76 27.53 -10.17 -16.05
CA VAL A 76 28.26 -9.86 -14.82
C VAL A 76 27.29 -9.74 -13.64
N TYR A 77 26.10 -9.22 -13.88
CA TYR A 77 25.07 -8.99 -12.85
C TYR A 77 23.73 -9.60 -13.27
N LEU A 78 23.15 -10.45 -12.42
CA LEU A 78 21.82 -11.03 -12.59
C LEU A 78 21.00 -10.93 -11.30
N SER A 79 19.94 -10.10 -11.33
CA SER A 79 18.99 -9.98 -10.22
C SER A 79 17.57 -10.30 -10.63
N LEU A 80 17.01 -11.36 -10.03
CA LEU A 80 15.62 -11.80 -10.16
C LEU A 80 14.85 -11.64 -8.84
N GLU A 81 15.39 -10.91 -7.87
CA GLU A 81 14.89 -10.76 -6.50
C GLU A 81 13.44 -10.26 -6.46
N SER A 82 12.69 -10.70 -5.45
CA SER A 82 11.33 -10.23 -5.16
C SER A 82 10.38 -10.34 -6.35
N ASN A 83 10.24 -11.58 -6.86
CA ASN A 83 9.33 -11.98 -7.92
C ASN A 83 8.55 -13.25 -7.51
N MET A 84 7.92 -13.92 -8.47
CA MET A 84 7.17 -15.17 -8.28
C MET A 84 7.81 -16.33 -9.08
N PHE A 85 9.12 -16.28 -9.37
CA PHE A 85 9.80 -17.39 -10.03
C PHE A 85 9.72 -18.66 -9.20
N SER A 86 9.53 -19.80 -9.85
CA SER A 86 9.35 -21.11 -9.22
C SER A 86 10.16 -22.21 -9.94
N GLY A 87 10.13 -23.42 -9.42
CA GLY A 87 10.93 -24.53 -9.94
C GLY A 87 12.38 -24.47 -9.52
N ILE A 88 13.23 -25.21 -10.21
CA ILE A 88 14.67 -25.34 -9.90
C ILE A 88 15.50 -24.20 -10.50
N VAL A 89 16.65 -23.93 -9.92
CA VAL A 89 17.69 -23.09 -10.54
C VAL A 89 18.33 -23.91 -11.67
N PRO A 90 18.35 -23.39 -12.92
CA PRO A 90 18.93 -24.13 -14.04
C PRO A 90 20.42 -24.34 -13.90
N ALA A 91 20.90 -25.59 -14.19
CA ALA A 91 22.33 -25.92 -14.22
C ALA A 91 23.10 -25.07 -15.24
N GLU A 92 22.41 -24.64 -16.30
CA GLU A 92 22.99 -23.81 -17.37
C GLU A 92 23.51 -22.44 -16.87
N LEU A 93 23.00 -21.95 -15.74
CA LEU A 93 23.57 -20.72 -15.14
C LEU A 93 25.03 -20.88 -14.74
N GLY A 94 25.50 -22.12 -14.52
CA GLY A 94 26.91 -22.39 -14.29
C GLY A 94 27.86 -22.05 -15.47
N LYS A 95 27.30 -21.75 -16.67
CA LYS A 95 28.09 -21.29 -17.84
C LYS A 95 28.42 -19.79 -17.78
N LEU A 96 27.84 -19.05 -16.85
CA LEU A 96 28.05 -17.60 -16.71
C LEU A 96 29.35 -17.29 -15.96
N GLU A 97 30.51 -17.72 -16.49
CA GLU A 97 31.78 -17.61 -15.80
C GLU A 97 32.20 -16.18 -15.42
N ASN A 98 31.65 -15.17 -16.10
CA ASN A 98 31.88 -13.76 -15.81
C ASN A 98 30.96 -13.19 -14.71
N LEU A 99 30.02 -13.98 -14.19
CA LEU A 99 29.00 -13.51 -13.25
C LEU A 99 29.62 -13.18 -11.89
N GLU A 100 29.48 -11.95 -11.45
CA GLU A 100 29.92 -11.45 -10.15
C GLU A 100 28.75 -11.42 -9.14
N ASN A 101 27.52 -11.13 -9.58
CA ASN A 101 26.36 -11.03 -8.72
C ASN A 101 25.23 -11.96 -9.19
N LEU A 102 24.81 -12.89 -8.33
CA LEU A 102 23.65 -13.75 -8.53
C LEU A 102 22.66 -13.53 -7.38
N ILE A 103 21.54 -12.84 -7.67
CA ILE A 103 20.56 -12.42 -6.67
C ILE A 103 19.20 -13.02 -7.00
N LEU A 104 18.78 -14.03 -6.22
CA LEU A 104 17.55 -14.80 -6.42
C LEU A 104 16.56 -14.70 -5.23
N ASN A 105 16.78 -13.77 -4.32
CA ASN A 105 16.00 -13.61 -3.09
C ASN A 105 14.49 -13.47 -3.33
N ALA A 106 13.70 -13.86 -2.32
CA ALA A 106 12.25 -13.61 -2.24
C ALA A 106 11.49 -14.09 -3.49
N ASN A 107 11.72 -15.34 -3.86
CA ASN A 107 11.02 -16.07 -4.90
C ASN A 107 10.35 -17.35 -4.34
N ASN A 108 9.88 -18.22 -5.22
CA ASN A 108 9.30 -19.52 -4.88
C ASN A 108 10.16 -20.67 -5.48
N LEU A 109 11.48 -20.46 -5.58
CA LEU A 109 12.42 -21.45 -6.13
C LEU A 109 12.52 -22.65 -5.18
N SER A 110 12.71 -23.83 -5.76
CA SER A 110 12.71 -25.12 -5.05
C SER A 110 13.78 -26.07 -5.64
N GLY A 111 13.88 -27.25 -5.10
CA GLY A 111 14.91 -28.23 -5.52
C GLY A 111 16.27 -27.94 -4.89
N GLU A 112 17.25 -28.75 -5.23
CA GLU A 112 18.64 -28.59 -4.81
C GLU A 112 19.35 -27.54 -5.66
N LEU A 113 20.35 -26.88 -5.11
CA LEU A 113 21.24 -26.00 -5.89
C LEU A 113 22.09 -26.84 -6.83
N PRO A 114 22.11 -26.54 -8.15
CA PRO A 114 22.86 -27.32 -9.13
C PRO A 114 24.36 -27.22 -8.88
N VAL A 115 25.03 -28.37 -8.99
CA VAL A 115 26.49 -28.48 -8.77
C VAL A 115 27.29 -27.65 -9.76
N GLU A 116 26.75 -27.36 -10.93
CA GLU A 116 27.33 -26.56 -11.99
C GLU A 116 27.60 -25.11 -11.57
N LEU A 117 26.86 -24.58 -10.57
CA LEU A 117 27.10 -23.24 -10.04
C LEU A 117 28.54 -23.09 -9.46
N LYS A 118 29.21 -24.19 -9.13
CA LYS A 118 30.63 -24.17 -8.73
C LYS A 118 31.55 -23.53 -9.76
N SER A 119 31.15 -23.50 -11.04
CA SER A 119 31.94 -22.89 -12.13
C SER A 119 31.95 -21.36 -12.07
N LEU A 120 31.06 -20.73 -11.30
CA LEU A 120 30.97 -19.28 -11.13
C LEU A 120 32.04 -18.76 -10.17
N SER A 121 33.34 -18.90 -10.57
CA SER A 121 34.47 -18.56 -9.69
C SER A 121 34.65 -17.07 -9.42
N ASN A 122 34.05 -16.21 -10.25
CA ASN A 122 34.09 -14.74 -10.13
C ASN A 122 33.01 -14.16 -9.22
N LEU A 123 32.12 -15.00 -8.64
CA LEU A 123 31.07 -14.51 -7.76
C LEU A 123 31.64 -13.73 -6.58
N THR A 124 31.19 -12.48 -6.46
CA THR A 124 31.39 -11.58 -5.31
C THR A 124 30.18 -11.51 -4.40
N GLU A 125 28.97 -11.74 -4.96
CA GLU A 125 27.72 -11.71 -4.22
C GLU A 125 26.80 -12.85 -4.65
N LEU A 126 26.30 -13.61 -3.65
CA LEU A 126 25.31 -14.66 -3.82
C LEU A 126 24.19 -14.48 -2.79
N ARG A 127 22.95 -14.26 -3.27
CA ARG A 127 21.77 -14.12 -2.41
C ARG A 127 20.68 -15.11 -2.80
N LEU A 128 20.28 -15.95 -1.84
CA LEU A 128 19.27 -17.01 -2.01
C LEU A 128 18.14 -16.93 -0.96
N THR A 129 18.06 -15.85 -0.21
CA THR A 129 17.14 -15.62 0.91
C THR A 129 15.68 -15.80 0.51
N SER A 130 14.84 -16.34 1.42
CA SER A 130 13.38 -16.47 1.22
C SER A 130 12.99 -17.22 -0.06
N ASN A 131 13.40 -18.47 -0.15
CA ASN A 131 13.04 -19.45 -1.17
C ASN A 131 12.55 -20.76 -0.54
N ASN A 132 12.34 -21.80 -1.31
CA ASN A 132 11.90 -23.10 -0.86
C ASN A 132 12.86 -24.20 -1.36
N PHE A 133 14.18 -23.91 -1.36
CA PHE A 133 15.18 -24.90 -1.70
C PHE A 133 15.12 -26.09 -0.73
N ASN A 134 15.64 -27.22 -1.18
CA ASN A 134 15.86 -28.39 -0.34
C ASN A 134 17.31 -28.91 -0.54
N GLY A 135 17.67 -29.92 0.23
CA GLY A 135 19.03 -30.44 0.23
C GLY A 135 20.01 -29.56 1.02
N ARG A 136 21.27 -29.98 1.04
CA ARG A 136 22.32 -29.32 1.85
C ARG A 136 22.94 -28.13 1.16
N ILE A 137 23.53 -27.23 1.95
CA ILE A 137 24.38 -26.16 1.41
C ILE A 137 25.56 -26.84 0.67
N PRO A 138 25.80 -26.55 -0.63
CA PRO A 138 26.87 -27.16 -1.40
C PRO A 138 28.26 -26.74 -0.89
N SER A 139 29.36 -27.43 -1.37
CA SER A 139 30.72 -26.96 -1.11
C SER A 139 30.93 -25.55 -1.67
N LEU A 140 31.54 -24.68 -0.86
CA LEU A 140 31.74 -23.25 -1.19
C LEU A 140 33.16 -22.99 -1.71
N GLU A 141 33.97 -24.03 -1.93
CA GLU A 141 35.42 -23.93 -2.22
C GLU A 141 35.75 -23.17 -3.51
N SER A 142 34.84 -23.13 -4.47
CA SER A 142 35.04 -22.44 -5.76
C SER A 142 34.79 -20.92 -5.66
N TRP A 143 34.02 -20.45 -4.66
CA TRP A 143 33.57 -19.07 -4.58
C TRP A 143 34.47 -18.18 -3.70
N LYS A 144 35.76 -18.23 -3.91
CA LYS A 144 36.79 -17.54 -3.07
C LYS A 144 36.73 -16.02 -3.15
N GLN A 145 36.05 -15.47 -4.17
CA GLN A 145 35.87 -14.02 -4.35
C GLN A 145 34.68 -13.47 -3.61
N LEU A 146 33.82 -14.33 -3.01
CA LEU A 146 32.65 -13.87 -2.32
C LEU A 146 32.99 -12.87 -1.21
N SER A 147 32.36 -11.69 -1.30
CA SER A 147 32.31 -10.67 -0.26
C SER A 147 30.99 -10.72 0.50
N LYS A 148 29.93 -11.22 -0.16
CA LYS A 148 28.58 -11.28 0.41
C LYS A 148 27.88 -12.60 0.11
N LEU A 149 27.38 -13.27 1.16
CA LEU A 149 26.62 -14.52 1.09
C LEU A 149 25.38 -14.42 1.96
N GLU A 150 24.18 -14.53 1.32
CA GLU A 150 22.90 -14.49 2.01
C GLU A 150 22.04 -15.73 1.72
N MET A 151 21.63 -16.45 2.78
CA MET A 151 20.79 -17.66 2.73
C MET A 151 19.78 -17.67 3.89
N ILE A 152 19.10 -16.54 4.15
CA ILE A 152 18.14 -16.41 5.25
C ILE A 152 16.82 -17.07 4.84
N GLY A 153 16.35 -18.09 5.59
CA GLY A 153 15.10 -18.78 5.28
C GLY A 153 15.05 -19.34 3.86
N SER A 154 16.19 -19.75 3.31
CA SER A 154 16.31 -20.27 1.95
C SER A 154 15.61 -21.62 1.75
N GLY A 155 15.46 -22.41 2.83
CA GLY A 155 14.97 -23.78 2.83
C GLY A 155 16.09 -24.83 2.80
N LEU A 156 17.36 -24.42 2.64
CA LEU A 156 18.52 -25.29 2.66
C LEU A 156 18.74 -25.92 4.04
N GLU A 157 19.35 -27.07 4.06
CA GLU A 157 19.68 -27.81 5.27
C GLU A 157 21.18 -27.64 5.65
N GLY A 158 21.40 -27.57 6.97
CA GLY A 158 22.71 -27.63 7.55
C GLY A 158 23.34 -29.06 7.50
N PRO A 159 24.57 -29.19 8.01
CA PRO A 159 25.41 -28.17 8.63
C PRO A 159 26.02 -27.20 7.60
N ILE A 160 26.45 -26.02 8.06
CA ILE A 160 27.26 -25.12 7.23
C ILE A 160 28.54 -25.84 6.84
N PRO A 161 28.90 -25.98 5.54
CA PRO A 161 30.00 -26.79 5.09
C PRO A 161 31.36 -26.23 5.56
N ALA A 162 32.30 -27.11 5.89
CA ALA A 162 33.66 -26.73 6.34
C ALA A 162 34.42 -25.86 5.34
N SER A 163 34.08 -25.96 4.05
CA SER A 163 34.64 -25.09 2.97
C SER A 163 34.35 -23.60 3.16
N ILE A 164 33.39 -23.21 4.04
CA ILE A 164 33.18 -21.83 4.41
C ILE A 164 34.46 -21.13 4.88
N SER A 165 35.37 -21.87 5.55
CA SER A 165 36.66 -21.34 6.04
C SER A 165 37.61 -20.84 4.95
N LEU A 166 37.35 -21.19 3.67
CA LEU A 166 38.14 -20.74 2.52
C LEU A 166 37.73 -19.36 1.99
N LEU A 167 36.61 -18.81 2.47
CA LEU A 167 36.03 -17.56 1.97
C LEU A 167 36.55 -16.34 2.75
N SER A 168 37.88 -16.10 2.67
CA SER A 168 38.56 -15.03 3.44
C SER A 168 38.17 -13.59 3.03
N ASN A 169 37.51 -13.42 1.89
CA ASN A 169 37.06 -12.12 1.40
C ASN A 169 35.65 -11.70 1.93
N LEU A 170 34.96 -12.59 2.66
CA LEU A 170 33.62 -12.28 3.16
C LEU A 170 33.62 -11.07 4.12
N GLU A 171 32.79 -10.11 3.77
CA GLU A 171 32.43 -8.96 4.58
C GLU A 171 31.02 -9.14 5.20
N GLU A 172 30.11 -9.85 4.47
CA GLU A 172 28.77 -10.13 4.91
C GLU A 172 28.45 -11.62 4.79
N LEU A 173 28.16 -12.27 5.91
CA LEU A 173 27.70 -13.65 5.98
C LEU A 173 26.37 -13.70 6.72
N ARG A 174 25.30 -14.04 6.02
CA ARG A 174 23.94 -14.10 6.57
C ARG A 174 23.30 -15.43 6.23
N ILE A 175 23.29 -16.34 7.19
CA ILE A 175 22.64 -17.64 7.07
C ILE A 175 21.65 -17.78 8.22
N SER A 176 20.40 -18.16 7.94
CA SER A 176 19.46 -18.47 9.00
C SER A 176 18.43 -19.53 8.61
N ASP A 177 17.75 -20.01 9.64
CA ASP A 177 16.61 -20.93 9.57
C ASP A 177 16.96 -22.23 8.77
N LEU A 178 18.14 -22.78 9.06
CA LEU A 178 18.59 -24.05 8.47
C LEU A 178 17.86 -25.22 9.13
N GLY A 179 17.37 -26.15 8.29
CA GLY A 179 16.97 -27.49 8.72
C GLY A 179 18.16 -28.41 8.99
N GLY A 180 17.86 -29.69 9.24
CA GLY A 180 18.88 -30.74 9.36
C GLY A 180 19.54 -30.87 10.71
N ASP A 181 20.75 -31.46 10.71
CA ASP A 181 21.45 -31.88 11.92
C ASP A 181 22.09 -30.72 12.70
N THR A 182 22.31 -30.93 14.01
CA THR A 182 23.08 -30.00 14.83
C THR A 182 24.57 -30.05 14.47
N SER A 183 25.24 -28.92 14.57
CA SER A 183 26.67 -28.81 14.31
C SER A 183 27.40 -27.92 15.32
N LEU A 184 28.70 -28.01 15.37
CA LEU A 184 29.53 -27.07 16.08
C LEU A 184 29.63 -25.76 15.30
N PHE A 185 30.06 -24.70 15.97
CA PHE A 185 30.30 -23.40 15.35
C PHE A 185 31.29 -23.55 14.17
N PRO A 186 30.99 -23.05 12.95
CA PRO A 186 31.85 -23.18 11.80
C PRO A 186 33.18 -22.41 12.01
N ASN A 187 34.28 -22.87 11.42
CA ASN A 187 35.52 -22.13 11.49
C ASN A 187 35.54 -20.92 10.54
N LEU A 188 35.45 -19.71 11.12
CA LEU A 188 35.45 -18.42 10.40
C LEU A 188 36.71 -17.59 10.71
N SER A 189 37.76 -18.19 11.29
CA SER A 189 38.96 -17.46 11.76
C SER A 189 39.72 -16.72 10.66
N SER A 190 39.57 -17.15 9.40
CA SER A 190 40.21 -16.52 8.23
C SER A 190 39.50 -15.25 7.75
N MET A 191 38.27 -14.94 8.26
CA MET A 191 37.41 -13.88 7.75
C MET A 191 37.65 -12.53 8.46
N THR A 192 38.85 -11.99 8.31
CA THR A 192 39.24 -10.73 9.00
C THR A 192 38.54 -9.49 8.47
N LYS A 193 37.90 -9.55 7.29
CA LYS A 193 37.12 -8.47 6.67
C LYS A 193 35.67 -8.43 7.13
N MET A 194 35.23 -9.39 7.94
CA MET A 194 33.82 -9.56 8.34
C MET A 194 33.28 -8.31 9.01
N ARG A 195 32.17 -7.78 8.48
CA ARG A 195 31.42 -6.64 9.00
C ARG A 195 30.09 -7.08 9.62
N ASN A 196 29.40 -8.00 8.95
CA ASN A 196 28.05 -8.42 9.33
C ASN A 196 27.99 -9.95 9.36
N LEU A 197 27.90 -10.51 10.56
CA LEU A 197 27.82 -11.96 10.80
C LEU A 197 26.45 -12.32 11.38
N VAL A 198 25.65 -13.04 10.62
CA VAL A 198 24.35 -13.59 11.03
C VAL A 198 24.38 -15.11 10.82
N LEU A 199 24.34 -15.86 11.94
CA LEU A 199 24.17 -17.31 11.97
C LEU A 199 23.03 -17.62 12.93
N ARG A 200 21.79 -17.32 12.53
CA ARG A 200 20.60 -17.41 13.37
C ARG A 200 19.78 -18.66 13.05
N SER A 201 19.28 -19.36 14.08
CA SER A 201 18.47 -20.59 13.87
C SER A 201 19.15 -21.59 12.92
N CYS A 202 20.46 -21.84 13.12
CA CYS A 202 21.25 -22.72 12.25
C CYS A 202 21.59 -24.06 12.93
N ASN A 203 20.92 -24.41 14.03
CA ASN A 203 21.19 -25.59 14.83
C ASN A 203 22.66 -25.68 15.31
N ILE A 204 23.32 -24.53 15.54
CA ILE A 204 24.70 -24.46 16.00
C ILE A 204 24.76 -24.68 17.51
N THR A 205 25.69 -25.52 17.95
CA THR A 205 25.93 -25.86 19.35
C THR A 205 27.37 -25.59 19.76
N GLY A 206 27.67 -25.72 21.06
CA GLY A 206 29.00 -25.45 21.60
C GLY A 206 29.19 -24.00 22.01
N LYS A 207 30.45 -23.59 22.18
CA LYS A 207 30.82 -22.26 22.64
C LYS A 207 30.93 -21.28 21.46
N ILE A 208 30.72 -19.99 21.73
CA ILE A 208 31.09 -18.91 20.80
C ILE A 208 32.63 -18.84 20.79
N PRO A 209 33.28 -18.96 19.63
CA PRO A 209 34.75 -19.01 19.56
C PRO A 209 35.40 -17.65 19.86
N ASP A 210 36.53 -17.64 20.54
CA ASP A 210 37.27 -16.43 20.93
C ASP A 210 37.80 -15.63 19.73
N TYR A 211 38.00 -16.27 18.55
CA TYR A 211 38.43 -15.55 17.34
C TYR A 211 37.43 -14.52 16.84
N ILE A 212 36.17 -14.57 17.26
CA ILE A 212 35.16 -13.53 16.94
C ILE A 212 35.64 -12.17 17.45
N ALA A 213 36.28 -12.13 18.61
CA ALA A 213 36.87 -10.90 19.17
C ALA A 213 38.07 -10.35 18.37
N GLN A 214 38.56 -11.09 17.36
CA GLN A 214 39.66 -10.68 16.47
C GLN A 214 39.15 -10.12 15.14
N MET A 215 37.85 -10.15 14.87
CA MET A 215 37.23 -9.60 13.66
C MET A 215 37.06 -8.07 13.78
N SER A 216 38.15 -7.34 13.61
CA SER A 216 38.25 -5.89 13.89
C SER A 216 37.23 -5.00 13.15
N ASN A 217 36.72 -5.45 12.01
CA ASN A 217 35.74 -4.73 11.20
C ASN A 217 34.28 -5.10 11.55
N LEU A 218 34.05 -5.97 12.55
CA LEU A 218 32.72 -6.48 12.88
C LEU A 218 31.84 -5.35 13.47
N LYS A 219 30.70 -5.11 12.82
CA LYS A 219 29.72 -4.10 13.18
C LYS A 219 28.45 -4.71 13.77
N PHE A 220 28.08 -5.89 13.27
CA PHE A 220 26.86 -6.58 13.63
C PHE A 220 27.09 -8.07 13.80
N LEU A 221 26.62 -8.61 14.93
CA LEU A 221 26.69 -10.04 15.26
C LEU A 221 25.30 -10.53 15.68
N ASP A 222 24.72 -11.48 14.93
CA ASP A 222 23.48 -12.17 15.30
C ASP A 222 23.68 -13.70 15.28
N LEU A 223 23.70 -14.28 16.48
CA LEU A 223 23.80 -15.72 16.74
C LEU A 223 22.55 -16.25 17.43
N SER A 224 21.43 -15.55 17.31
CA SER A 224 20.18 -15.85 18.00
C SER A 224 19.59 -17.20 17.61
N PHE A 225 18.83 -17.80 18.54
CA PHE A 225 18.05 -19.03 18.34
C PHE A 225 18.88 -20.25 17.90
N ASN A 226 19.99 -20.46 18.58
CA ASN A 226 20.85 -21.64 18.45
C ASN A 226 20.93 -22.43 19.76
N GLY A 227 21.81 -23.41 19.81
CA GLY A 227 22.12 -24.20 21.02
C GLY A 227 23.46 -23.82 21.68
N LEU A 228 23.87 -22.54 21.58
CA LEU A 228 25.17 -22.08 22.09
C LEU A 228 25.21 -22.07 23.63
N VAL A 229 26.36 -22.46 24.20
CA VAL A 229 26.59 -22.56 25.64
C VAL A 229 27.87 -21.82 26.06
N GLY A 230 28.08 -21.64 27.37
CA GLY A 230 29.26 -21.00 27.95
C GLY A 230 29.15 -19.46 27.94
N ASP A 231 30.30 -18.80 27.98
CA ASP A 231 30.43 -17.35 28.06
C ASP A 231 30.37 -16.69 26.68
N ILE A 232 30.04 -15.41 26.64
CA ILE A 232 30.22 -14.54 25.47
C ILE A 232 31.67 -14.03 25.50
N PRO A 233 32.46 -14.17 24.43
CA PRO A 233 33.82 -13.62 24.37
C PRO A 233 33.86 -12.12 24.68
N ASN A 234 35.00 -11.66 25.15
CA ASN A 234 35.18 -10.23 25.38
C ASN A 234 35.31 -9.48 24.03
N LEU A 235 34.23 -8.77 23.64
CA LEU A 235 34.15 -8.02 22.39
C LEU A 235 34.50 -6.53 22.57
N SER A 236 34.96 -6.09 23.72
CA SER A 236 35.27 -4.67 24.02
C SER A 236 36.36 -4.05 23.11
N GLY A 237 37.20 -4.89 22.51
CA GLY A 237 38.22 -4.46 21.54
C GLY A 237 37.71 -4.13 20.14
N LEU A 238 36.44 -4.41 19.83
CA LEU A 238 35.83 -4.17 18.54
C LEU A 238 35.22 -2.76 18.49
N GLY A 239 35.98 -1.77 18.04
CA GLY A 239 35.58 -0.36 18.06
C GLY A 239 34.36 -0.02 17.18
N ASP A 240 34.13 -0.78 16.13
CA ASP A 240 33.02 -0.59 15.17
C ASP A 240 31.78 -1.42 15.52
N LEU A 241 31.80 -2.20 16.59
CA LEU A 241 30.69 -3.07 16.95
C LEU A 241 29.49 -2.26 17.50
N HIS A 242 28.34 -2.36 16.86
CA HIS A 242 27.14 -1.60 17.25
C HIS A 242 26.03 -2.49 17.80
N THR A 243 25.98 -3.76 17.39
CA THR A 243 24.84 -4.64 17.71
C THR A 243 25.29 -6.08 17.93
N VAL A 244 24.81 -6.70 19.01
CA VAL A 244 25.01 -8.12 19.33
C VAL A 244 23.70 -8.75 19.73
N PHE A 245 23.22 -9.72 18.96
CA PHE A 245 22.05 -10.54 19.28
C PHE A 245 22.48 -11.98 19.52
N VAL A 246 22.28 -12.46 20.73
CA VAL A 246 22.51 -13.85 21.14
C VAL A 246 21.30 -14.44 21.86
N SER A 247 20.12 -13.87 21.62
CA SER A 247 18.88 -14.30 22.24
C SER A 247 18.50 -15.74 21.87
N GLY A 248 17.80 -16.45 22.75
CA GLY A 248 17.29 -17.79 22.46
C GLY A 248 18.40 -18.85 22.34
N ASN A 249 19.41 -18.78 23.22
CA ASN A 249 20.48 -19.76 23.34
C ASN A 249 20.48 -20.42 24.72
N SER A 250 21.51 -21.17 25.04
CA SER A 250 21.75 -21.82 26.34
C SER A 250 23.01 -21.27 27.01
N LEU A 251 23.35 -20.01 26.75
CA LEU A 251 24.53 -19.36 27.34
C LEU A 251 24.35 -19.31 28.85
N ASN A 252 25.32 -19.88 29.60
CA ASN A 252 25.24 -20.13 31.02
C ASN A 252 26.44 -19.59 31.80
N GLY A 253 27.25 -18.74 31.15
CA GLY A 253 28.37 -18.05 31.76
C GLY A 253 27.97 -16.85 32.61
N ASN A 254 28.98 -16.03 32.90
CA ASN A 254 28.75 -14.78 33.61
C ASN A 254 28.23 -13.68 32.67
N TYR A 255 27.53 -12.70 33.26
CA TYR A 255 27.15 -11.49 32.54
C TYR A 255 28.44 -10.77 32.06
N PRO A 256 28.55 -10.43 30.79
CA PRO A 256 29.75 -9.80 30.26
C PRO A 256 29.98 -8.38 30.82
N HIS A 257 31.01 -8.20 31.68
CA HIS A 257 31.28 -6.90 32.32
C HIS A 257 31.55 -5.77 31.34
N TRP A 258 32.04 -6.05 30.13
CA TRP A 258 32.26 -5.03 29.09
C TRP A 258 30.97 -4.36 28.60
N LEU A 259 29.78 -4.95 28.84
CA LEU A 259 28.49 -4.38 28.52
C LEU A 259 28.04 -3.25 29.45
N THR A 260 28.69 -3.04 30.59
CA THR A 260 28.28 -2.01 31.57
C THR A 260 28.57 -0.58 31.14
N ASN A 261 29.53 -0.37 30.19
CA ASN A 261 29.97 0.95 29.76
C ASN A 261 30.10 1.05 28.23
N THR A 262 29.11 0.56 27.50
CA THR A 262 29.15 0.54 26.04
C THR A 262 27.81 1.03 25.46
N ASP A 263 27.89 1.69 24.30
CA ASP A 263 26.70 2.07 23.49
C ASP A 263 26.23 0.93 22.57
N VAL A 264 26.85 -0.26 22.66
CA VAL A 264 26.47 -1.43 21.84
C VAL A 264 25.09 -1.89 22.25
N VAL A 265 24.23 -2.08 21.28
CA VAL A 265 22.89 -2.66 21.45
C VAL A 265 22.98 -4.16 21.57
N VAL A 266 22.56 -4.72 22.72
CA VAL A 266 22.74 -6.16 23.02
C VAL A 266 21.45 -6.84 23.43
N ASP A 267 21.11 -7.95 22.78
CA ASP A 267 20.00 -8.81 23.18
C ASP A 267 20.52 -10.15 23.75
N LEU A 268 20.38 -10.29 25.06
CA LEU A 268 20.73 -11.48 25.82
C LEU A 268 19.50 -12.30 26.23
N SER A 269 18.31 -11.96 25.75
CA SER A 269 17.06 -12.58 26.16
C SER A 269 17.05 -14.10 25.91
N TYR A 270 16.27 -14.84 26.69
CA TYR A 270 16.11 -16.29 26.56
C TYR A 270 17.43 -17.07 26.63
N ASN A 271 18.25 -16.82 27.69
CA ASN A 271 19.48 -17.53 28.00
C ASN A 271 19.46 -18.07 29.44
N ASN A 272 20.59 -18.59 29.93
CA ASN A 272 20.72 -19.18 31.24
C ASN A 272 21.90 -18.57 32.03
N PHE A 273 22.17 -17.27 31.96
CA PHE A 273 23.29 -16.62 32.65
C PHE A 273 23.21 -16.77 34.18
N SER A 274 24.35 -16.68 34.85
CA SER A 274 24.42 -16.70 36.32
C SER A 274 23.75 -15.45 36.91
N LYS A 275 22.77 -15.64 37.80
CA LYS A 275 22.01 -14.56 38.44
C LYS A 275 22.87 -13.62 39.29
N GLU A 276 23.98 -14.09 39.78
CA GLU A 276 24.87 -13.34 40.70
C GLU A 276 25.67 -12.23 40.01
N THR A 277 25.89 -12.36 38.70
CA THR A 277 26.74 -11.45 37.92
C THR A 277 25.99 -10.34 37.19
N VAL A 278 24.67 -10.38 37.17
CA VAL A 278 23.84 -9.48 36.37
C VAL A 278 23.59 -8.14 37.05
N PRO A 279 23.63 -7.01 36.30
CA PRO A 279 23.43 -5.68 36.86
C PRO A 279 22.05 -5.52 37.47
N GLN A 280 21.98 -4.79 38.57
CA GLN A 280 20.73 -4.51 39.30
C GLN A 280 19.83 -3.50 38.57
N HIS A 281 20.34 -2.79 37.58
CA HIS A 281 19.61 -1.80 36.79
C HIS A 281 19.60 -2.20 35.31
N CYS A 282 18.41 -2.16 34.68
CA CYS A 282 18.30 -2.37 33.24
C CYS A 282 18.73 -1.10 32.49
N THR A 283 19.58 -1.26 31.49
CA THR A 283 19.96 -0.20 30.54
C THR A 283 19.03 -0.23 29.31
N GLU A 284 18.92 0.89 28.64
CA GLU A 284 18.09 0.94 27.41
C GLU A 284 18.69 0.18 26.23
N SER A 285 20.00 -0.11 26.27
CA SER A 285 20.76 -0.80 25.20
C SER A 285 20.89 -2.30 25.41
N VAL A 286 20.48 -2.87 26.55
CA VAL A 286 20.66 -4.30 26.87
C VAL A 286 19.34 -4.94 27.25
N ASN A 287 18.88 -5.87 26.44
CA ASN A 287 17.69 -6.67 26.70
C ASN A 287 18.05 -7.94 27.50
N LEU A 288 17.54 -8.03 28.74
CA LEU A 288 17.77 -9.15 29.66
C LEU A 288 16.52 -9.98 29.93
N PHE A 289 15.51 -9.90 29.08
CA PHE A 289 14.27 -10.63 29.25
C PHE A 289 14.51 -12.15 29.25
N ARG A 290 14.07 -12.85 30.33
CA ARG A 290 14.28 -14.31 30.52
C ARG A 290 15.73 -14.79 30.29
N SER A 291 16.72 -14.04 30.76
CA SER A 291 18.12 -14.34 30.49
C SER A 291 18.82 -15.18 31.57
N TYR A 292 18.12 -15.64 32.67
CA TYR A 292 18.75 -16.30 33.83
C TYR A 292 18.35 -17.74 34.02
N ALA A 293 19.30 -18.55 34.56
CA ALA A 293 19.06 -19.91 35.02
C ALA A 293 18.30 -19.92 36.36
N GLY A 294 17.31 -20.81 36.50
CA GLY A 294 16.74 -21.22 37.80
C GLY A 294 15.78 -20.23 38.45
N GLY A 295 15.36 -19.17 37.79
CA GLY A 295 14.29 -18.32 38.30
C GLY A 295 12.94 -18.99 38.20
N ASN A 296 12.10 -18.94 39.26
CA ASN A 296 10.67 -19.10 39.10
C ASN A 296 10.24 -18.16 37.99
N ASN A 297 9.34 -18.62 37.08
CA ASN A 297 8.86 -17.80 35.91
C ASN A 297 8.29 -16.42 36.28
N SER A 298 8.28 -16.02 37.54
CA SER A 298 7.98 -14.68 38.03
C SER A 298 9.13 -13.64 37.83
N ASP A 299 10.37 -14.12 37.66
CA ASP A 299 11.55 -13.27 37.50
C ASP A 299 11.89 -13.12 36.02
N LEU A 300 11.03 -12.43 35.29
CA LEU A 300 11.17 -12.20 33.84
C LEU A 300 12.41 -11.37 33.46
N ALA A 301 12.82 -10.48 34.36
CA ALA A 301 14.09 -9.76 34.38
C ALA A 301 14.32 -9.20 35.78
N ASN A 302 15.56 -8.99 36.23
CA ASN A 302 15.84 -8.36 37.52
C ASN A 302 15.19 -6.98 37.68
N CYS A 303 15.02 -6.27 36.60
CA CYS A 303 14.32 -4.98 36.56
C CYS A 303 12.81 -5.08 36.82
N LEU A 304 12.20 -6.24 36.60
CA LEU A 304 10.76 -6.50 36.88
C LEU A 304 10.50 -7.08 38.27
N SER A 305 11.51 -7.68 38.95
CA SER A 305 11.33 -8.23 40.30
C SER A 305 10.94 -7.16 41.33
N ARG A 306 11.11 -5.87 40.97
CA ARG A 306 10.76 -4.73 41.83
C ARG A 306 9.29 -4.31 41.74
N ILE A 307 8.51 -4.80 40.78
CA ILE A 307 7.08 -4.50 40.65
C ILE A 307 6.30 -5.70 41.20
N PRO A 308 5.88 -5.71 42.48
CA PRO A 308 5.12 -6.81 43.05
C PRO A 308 3.71 -6.91 42.41
N CYS A 309 3.21 -8.13 42.30
CA CYS A 309 1.83 -8.34 41.87
C CYS A 309 0.86 -7.91 42.98
N MET A 310 0.22 -6.75 42.81
CA MET A 310 -0.75 -6.24 43.80
C MET A 310 -2.09 -7.01 43.78
N LYS A 311 -2.46 -7.55 42.62
CA LYS A 311 -3.62 -8.41 42.41
C LYS A 311 -3.39 -9.41 41.28
N ASN A 312 -4.23 -10.47 41.24
CA ASN A 312 -4.23 -11.45 40.16
C ASN A 312 -5.32 -11.09 39.12
N TYR A 313 -4.92 -10.98 37.86
CA TYR A 313 -5.78 -10.64 36.72
C TYR A 313 -6.33 -11.91 36.06
N SER A 314 -7.56 -11.86 35.57
CA SER A 314 -8.18 -12.94 34.78
C SER A 314 -8.17 -12.65 33.28
N SER A 315 -7.87 -11.41 32.89
CA SER A 315 -7.78 -11.02 31.49
C SER A 315 -6.82 -9.83 31.31
N VAL A 316 -6.24 -9.75 30.12
CA VAL A 316 -5.41 -8.63 29.65
C VAL A 316 -5.74 -8.40 28.20
N HIS A 317 -5.98 -7.14 27.81
CA HIS A 317 -6.24 -6.73 26.45
C HIS A 317 -5.32 -5.57 26.09
N ILE A 318 -4.64 -5.65 24.93
CA ILE A 318 -3.60 -4.70 24.52
C ILE A 318 -3.87 -4.23 23.08
N ASN A 319 -3.88 -2.93 22.85
CA ASN A 319 -3.88 -2.34 21.53
C ASN A 319 -2.41 -2.07 21.12
N CYS A 320 -1.83 -3.00 20.34
CA CYS A 320 -0.39 -3.05 20.08
C CYS A 320 0.08 -1.85 19.23
N GLY A 321 0.92 -1.01 19.81
CA GLY A 321 1.44 0.23 19.21
C GLY A 321 0.41 1.37 19.12
N GLY A 322 -0.78 1.22 19.72
CA GLY A 322 -1.88 2.16 19.65
C GLY A 322 -2.34 2.71 21.00
N ILE A 323 -3.25 3.68 20.93
CA ILE A 323 -3.91 4.28 22.10
C ILE A 323 -4.94 3.33 22.73
N GLU A 324 -5.44 3.65 23.92
CA GLU A 324 -6.50 2.89 24.55
C GLU A 324 -7.80 2.93 23.74
N VAL A 325 -8.40 1.75 23.53
CA VAL A 325 -9.64 1.59 22.74
C VAL A 325 -10.60 0.66 23.47
N THR A 326 -11.88 1.02 23.53
CA THR A 326 -12.94 0.18 24.09
C THR A 326 -13.77 -0.46 23.01
N ILE A 327 -13.76 -1.80 22.94
CA ILE A 327 -14.57 -2.59 22.01
C ILE A 327 -15.55 -3.44 22.79
N GLY A 328 -16.83 -3.08 22.72
CA GLY A 328 -17.89 -3.72 23.50
C GLY A 328 -17.68 -3.52 25.01
N ASP A 329 -17.46 -4.60 25.74
CA ASP A 329 -17.19 -4.62 27.18
C ASP A 329 -15.68 -4.70 27.52
N LYS A 330 -14.79 -4.69 26.49
CA LYS A 330 -13.34 -4.88 26.66
C LYS A 330 -12.59 -3.58 26.42
N VAL A 331 -11.77 -3.20 27.39
CA VAL A 331 -10.82 -2.08 27.26
C VAL A 331 -9.47 -2.65 26.84
N TYR A 332 -9.04 -2.31 25.61
CA TYR A 332 -7.71 -2.60 25.09
C TYR A 332 -6.77 -1.46 25.49
N GLN A 333 -5.81 -1.79 26.36
CA GLN A 333 -4.89 -0.82 26.95
C GLN A 333 -3.92 -0.29 25.92
N ALA A 334 -3.50 0.97 26.10
CA ALA A 334 -2.57 1.67 25.21
C ALA A 334 -1.15 1.06 25.26
N ASP A 335 -0.54 0.91 24.07
CA ASP A 335 0.87 0.52 23.87
C ASP A 335 1.62 1.57 23.03
N ASP A 336 1.29 2.85 23.21
CA ASP A 336 1.81 3.99 22.44
C ASP A 336 3.00 4.72 23.13
N ARG A 337 3.24 4.46 24.41
CA ARG A 337 4.23 5.19 25.23
C ARG A 337 5.67 4.86 24.89
N ASP A 338 5.94 3.66 24.38
CA ASP A 338 7.27 3.24 23.98
C ASP A 338 7.28 2.88 22.50
N ARG A 339 8.15 3.53 21.73
CA ARG A 339 8.30 3.30 20.31
C ARG A 339 8.91 1.93 19.97
N GLY A 340 9.41 1.20 20.97
CA GLY A 340 10.19 -0.03 20.77
C GLY A 340 11.66 0.26 20.46
N GLY A 341 12.41 -0.77 20.15
CA GLY A 341 13.83 -0.66 19.87
C GLY A 341 14.45 -1.99 19.43
N PRO A 342 15.70 -1.97 18.97
CA PRO A 342 16.38 -3.16 18.43
C PRO A 342 16.68 -4.25 19.47
N ALA A 343 16.79 -3.88 20.74
CA ALA A 343 16.97 -4.82 21.86
C ALA A 343 16.32 -4.24 23.11
N ARG A 344 15.00 -4.06 23.05
CA ARG A 344 14.28 -3.35 24.10
C ARG A 344 13.31 -4.24 24.84
N PHE A 345 13.30 -4.05 26.17
CA PHE A 345 12.35 -4.62 27.08
C PHE A 345 11.57 -3.49 27.77
N HIS A 346 10.25 -3.50 27.65
CA HIS A 346 9.39 -2.48 28.22
C HIS A 346 8.28 -3.07 29.10
N PRO A 347 8.30 -2.81 30.42
CA PRO A 347 7.15 -3.06 31.29
C PRO A 347 6.18 -1.89 31.18
N SER A 348 5.08 -2.05 30.47
CA SER A 348 4.09 -0.97 30.31
C SER A 348 3.34 -0.69 31.60
N ASN A 349 2.95 -1.78 32.30
CA ASN A 349 2.18 -1.75 33.53
C ASN A 349 2.61 -2.90 34.45
N ASP A 350 2.01 -2.99 35.64
CA ASP A 350 2.27 -4.07 36.60
C ASP A 350 1.85 -5.46 36.09
N HIS A 351 1.02 -5.57 35.05
CA HIS A 351 0.43 -6.83 34.62
C HIS A 351 0.66 -7.21 33.15
N TRP A 352 1.35 -6.41 32.33
CA TRP A 352 1.81 -6.79 30.98
C TRP A 352 3.03 -5.97 30.55
N GLY A 353 3.67 -6.41 29.48
CA GLY A 353 4.76 -5.71 28.82
C GLY A 353 5.17 -6.39 27.53
N PHE A 354 6.20 -5.85 26.87
CA PHE A 354 6.77 -6.45 25.66
C PHE A 354 8.30 -6.41 25.64
N SER A 355 8.88 -7.28 24.82
CA SER A 355 10.30 -7.31 24.47
C SER A 355 10.43 -7.33 22.96
N SER A 356 11.24 -6.45 22.38
CA SER A 356 11.49 -6.40 20.94
C SER A 356 12.96 -6.61 20.62
N THR A 357 13.22 -7.32 19.50
CA THR A 357 14.56 -7.65 19.00
C THR A 357 14.59 -7.42 17.50
N GLY A 358 15.68 -6.87 17.02
CA GLY A 358 15.95 -6.73 15.59
C GLY A 358 16.28 -5.31 15.17
N ASN A 359 17.22 -5.21 14.25
CA ASN A 359 17.67 -3.98 13.64
C ASN A 359 17.67 -4.15 12.11
N VAL A 360 17.47 -3.07 11.39
CA VAL A 360 17.52 -3.04 9.93
C VAL A 360 18.77 -2.27 9.51
N TRP A 361 19.53 -2.90 8.64
CA TRP A 361 20.76 -2.34 8.09
C TRP A 361 20.48 -1.03 7.35
N ASN A 362 21.35 -0.03 7.55
CA ASN A 362 21.33 1.24 6.83
C ASN A 362 20.06 2.09 7.01
N VAL A 363 19.14 1.71 7.91
CA VAL A 363 17.97 2.52 8.25
C VAL A 363 18.22 3.26 9.56
N LYS A 364 18.47 4.58 9.49
CA LYS A 364 18.81 5.39 10.67
C LYS A 364 17.62 5.61 11.61
N ASN A 365 16.37 5.65 11.11
CA ASN A 365 15.17 5.91 11.89
C ASN A 365 14.13 4.81 11.64
N TYR A 366 14.37 3.63 12.20
CA TYR A 366 13.42 2.52 12.10
C TYR A 366 12.19 2.76 12.98
N GLN A 367 11.01 2.50 12.43
CA GLN A 367 9.74 2.60 13.16
C GLN A 367 9.30 1.21 13.61
N TYR A 368 9.14 1.01 14.92
CA TYR A 368 8.63 -0.23 15.53
C TYR A 368 7.10 -0.22 15.69
N THR A 369 6.45 0.83 15.24
CA THR A 369 4.99 0.97 15.16
C THR A 369 4.60 1.50 13.80
N ILE A 370 3.47 1.03 13.28
CA ILE A 370 2.92 1.48 12.00
C ILE A 370 1.51 2.02 12.26
N ASN A 371 1.21 3.14 11.62
CA ASN A 371 -0.12 3.74 11.63
C ASN A 371 -0.71 3.68 10.23
N ASN A 372 -1.95 3.22 10.13
CA ASN A 372 -2.71 3.30 8.90
C ASN A 372 -3.67 4.51 8.97
N VAL A 373 -3.40 5.52 8.15
CA VAL A 373 -4.25 6.71 8.03
C VAL A 373 -5.49 6.49 7.14
N SER A 374 -5.59 5.32 6.48
CA SER A 374 -6.76 4.97 5.68
C SER A 374 -7.92 4.55 6.58
N ARG A 375 -9.15 4.96 6.25
CA ARG A 375 -10.34 4.45 6.95
C ARG A 375 -10.53 2.98 6.62
N LEU A 376 -10.34 2.12 7.61
CA LEU A 376 -10.55 0.70 7.51
C LEU A 376 -12.05 0.39 7.56
N ALA A 377 -12.55 -0.33 6.56
CA ALA A 377 -13.98 -0.68 6.45
C ALA A 377 -14.37 -1.95 7.24
N MET A 378 -13.47 -2.48 8.08
CA MET A 378 -13.71 -3.69 8.86
C MET A 378 -14.37 -3.38 10.20
N LYS A 379 -15.02 -4.39 10.78
CA LYS A 379 -15.58 -4.31 12.14
C LYS A 379 -14.44 -4.09 13.15
N ASP A 380 -14.68 -3.27 14.16
CA ASP A 380 -13.74 -2.90 15.22
C ASP A 380 -12.43 -2.32 14.64
N SER A 381 -12.56 -1.50 13.57
CA SER A 381 -11.46 -0.93 12.79
C SER A 381 -10.43 -0.17 13.64
N GLU A 382 -10.84 0.37 14.76
CA GLU A 382 -10.00 1.08 15.72
C GLU A 382 -8.82 0.24 16.22
N LEU A 383 -8.98 -1.09 16.34
CA LEU A 383 -7.90 -2.02 16.72
C LEU A 383 -6.88 -2.27 15.60
N TYR A 384 -7.15 -1.83 14.38
CA TYR A 384 -6.32 -2.12 13.20
C TYR A 384 -5.73 -0.86 12.57
N THR A 385 -5.99 0.31 13.14
CA THR A 385 -5.39 1.59 12.70
C THR A 385 -3.91 1.66 13.02
N THR A 386 -3.47 0.94 14.06
CA THR A 386 -2.09 0.84 14.50
C THR A 386 -1.65 -0.61 14.61
N ALA A 387 -0.35 -0.84 14.54
CA ALA A 387 0.22 -2.16 14.79
C ALA A 387 1.66 -2.03 15.30
N ARG A 388 2.09 -2.98 16.14
CA ARG A 388 3.49 -3.16 16.53
C ARG A 388 4.20 -3.96 15.46
N LEU A 389 5.37 -3.50 15.05
CA LEU A 389 6.25 -4.11 14.06
C LEU A 389 7.62 -4.37 14.68
N SER A 390 8.29 -5.44 14.29
CA SER A 390 9.69 -5.70 14.67
C SER A 390 10.42 -6.42 13.53
N PRO A 391 11.68 -6.07 13.24
CA PRO A 391 12.42 -6.73 12.16
C PRO A 391 12.70 -8.22 12.42
N LEU A 392 12.89 -8.62 13.67
CA LEU A 392 13.24 -9.99 14.02
C LEU A 392 12.19 -10.64 14.90
N SER A 393 11.93 -10.11 16.10
CA SER A 393 10.92 -10.67 17.00
C SER A 393 10.32 -9.63 17.93
N VAL A 394 9.08 -9.86 18.32
CA VAL A 394 8.42 -9.17 19.43
C VAL A 394 7.69 -10.18 20.29
N SER A 395 7.89 -10.08 21.60
CA SER A 395 7.23 -10.92 22.59
C SER A 395 6.38 -10.04 23.51
N TYR A 396 5.07 -10.31 23.56
CA TYR A 396 4.19 -9.76 24.58
C TYR A 396 4.02 -10.77 25.70
N TYR A 397 3.90 -10.30 26.93
CA TYR A 397 3.64 -11.15 28.08
C TYR A 397 2.62 -10.49 29.02
N GLY A 398 1.65 -11.28 29.46
CA GLY A 398 0.82 -10.97 30.60
C GLY A 398 1.48 -11.50 31.88
N ARG A 399 1.48 -10.72 32.96
CA ARG A 399 1.98 -11.16 34.28
C ARG A 399 0.93 -10.91 35.34
N CYS A 400 1.17 -11.46 36.55
CA CYS A 400 0.18 -11.39 37.62
C CYS A 400 -1.18 -12.03 37.23
N LEU A 401 -1.16 -13.01 36.35
CA LEU A 401 -2.34 -13.71 35.90
C LEU A 401 -2.75 -14.80 36.89
N LYS A 402 -4.04 -15.06 37.01
CA LYS A 402 -4.52 -16.25 37.76
C LYS A 402 -4.04 -17.51 37.04
N ASN A 403 -3.57 -18.51 37.81
CA ASN A 403 -3.25 -19.81 37.25
C ASN A 403 -4.51 -20.45 36.67
N GLY A 404 -4.35 -21.12 35.52
CA GLY A 404 -5.48 -21.76 34.83
C GLY A 404 -5.27 -21.88 33.33
N ARG A 405 -6.35 -22.23 32.62
CA ARG A 405 -6.35 -22.28 31.15
C ARG A 405 -6.78 -20.96 30.56
N TYR A 406 -6.03 -20.50 29.54
CA TYR A 406 -6.29 -19.24 28.88
C TYR A 406 -6.63 -19.46 27.43
N LYS A 407 -7.49 -18.55 26.94
CA LYS A 407 -7.77 -18.32 25.53
C LYS A 407 -7.04 -17.04 25.13
N VAL A 408 -6.18 -17.11 24.11
CA VAL A 408 -5.52 -15.96 23.50
C VAL A 408 -6.18 -15.67 22.16
N THR A 409 -6.58 -14.43 21.94
CA THR A 409 -7.10 -13.95 20.67
C THR A 409 -6.15 -12.90 20.11
N LEU A 410 -5.66 -13.15 18.90
CA LEU A 410 -4.69 -12.32 18.18
C LEU A 410 -5.41 -11.64 17.01
N HIS A 411 -5.25 -10.32 16.91
CA HIS A 411 -5.85 -9.48 15.89
C HIS A 411 -4.77 -8.99 14.94
N PHE A 412 -4.93 -9.27 13.64
CA PHE A 412 -3.99 -8.88 12.59
C PHE A 412 -4.72 -8.18 11.46
N ALA A 413 -4.06 -7.22 10.84
CA ALA A 413 -4.40 -6.69 9.52
C ALA A 413 -3.11 -6.29 8.80
N GLU A 414 -2.95 -6.64 7.52
CA GLU A 414 -1.83 -6.13 6.73
C GLU A 414 -2.17 -4.71 6.29
N ILE A 415 -1.52 -3.75 6.93
CA ILE A 415 -1.77 -2.31 6.76
C ILE A 415 -0.58 -1.57 6.14
N VAL A 416 0.49 -2.31 5.79
CA VAL A 416 1.73 -1.77 5.19
C VAL A 416 1.74 -1.97 3.67
N PHE A 417 1.50 -3.20 3.21
CA PHE A 417 1.53 -3.55 1.78
C PHE A 417 0.17 -3.22 1.16
N ARG A 418 0.09 -2.12 0.42
CA ARG A 418 -1.15 -1.67 -0.22
C ARG A 418 -1.44 -2.47 -1.50
N ASP A 419 -2.68 -2.46 -1.98
CA ASP A 419 -3.09 -3.10 -3.24
C ASP A 419 -3.39 -2.02 -4.29
N ASP A 420 -2.37 -1.22 -4.62
CA ASP A 420 -2.46 -0.04 -5.50
C ASP A 420 -1.82 -0.25 -6.87
N LYS A 421 -1.44 -1.51 -7.20
CA LYS A 421 -0.75 -1.88 -8.45
C LYS A 421 0.60 -1.17 -8.67
N SER A 422 1.23 -0.70 -7.61
CA SER A 422 2.61 -0.24 -7.64
C SER A 422 3.56 -1.35 -7.19
N TYR A 423 4.86 -1.20 -7.42
CA TYR A 423 5.87 -2.12 -6.88
C TYR A 423 5.83 -2.19 -5.35
N GLN A 424 5.38 -1.13 -4.67
CA GLN A 424 5.24 -1.08 -3.21
C GLN A 424 4.19 -2.07 -2.68
N SER A 425 3.22 -2.47 -3.50
CA SER A 425 2.20 -3.45 -3.16
C SER A 425 2.69 -4.91 -3.18
N LEU A 426 3.90 -5.16 -3.69
CA LEU A 426 4.45 -6.50 -3.90
C LEU A 426 5.09 -7.09 -2.64
N GLY A 427 5.04 -6.39 -1.52
CA GLY A 427 5.54 -6.88 -0.24
C GLY A 427 4.83 -8.17 0.20
N ARG A 428 5.63 -9.12 0.75
CA ARG A 428 5.15 -10.33 1.42
C ARG A 428 5.74 -10.42 2.82
N ARG A 429 4.88 -10.70 3.80
CA ARG A 429 5.24 -10.88 5.22
C ARG A 429 4.98 -12.30 5.64
N ALA A 430 5.97 -12.96 6.28
CA ALA A 430 5.79 -14.26 6.87
C ALA A 430 6.51 -14.34 8.22
N PHE A 431 5.80 -14.78 9.26
CA PHE A 431 6.35 -14.94 10.61
C PHE A 431 5.70 -16.08 11.36
N ASP A 432 6.38 -16.55 12.40
CA ASP A 432 5.89 -17.59 13.29
C ASP A 432 5.31 -17.00 14.56
N VAL A 433 4.29 -17.66 15.14
CA VAL A 433 3.70 -17.29 16.42
C VAL A 433 3.87 -18.42 17.40
N TYR A 434 4.44 -18.09 18.55
CA TYR A 434 4.65 -19.00 19.68
C TYR A 434 3.81 -18.58 20.87
N THR A 435 3.32 -19.54 21.66
CA THR A 435 2.78 -19.31 22.99
C THR A 435 3.45 -20.25 23.97
N GLN A 436 3.94 -19.72 25.10
CA GLN A 436 4.69 -20.48 26.11
C GLN A 436 5.82 -21.35 25.51
N GLY A 437 6.55 -20.77 24.50
CA GLY A 437 7.62 -21.45 23.78
C GLY A 437 7.18 -22.44 22.69
N ALA A 438 5.91 -22.81 22.60
CA ALA A 438 5.40 -23.74 21.60
C ALA A 438 4.88 -22.99 20.35
N ILE A 439 5.30 -23.44 19.16
CA ILE A 439 4.80 -22.87 17.89
C ILE A 439 3.31 -23.16 17.73
N LYS A 440 2.55 -22.14 17.35
CA LYS A 440 1.10 -22.20 17.09
C LYS A 440 0.72 -21.87 15.67
N LEU A 441 1.39 -20.88 15.06
CA LEU A 441 1.24 -20.54 13.65
C LEU A 441 2.64 -20.52 13.03
N LYS A 442 2.82 -21.24 11.92
CA LYS A 442 4.09 -21.32 11.18
C LYS A 442 3.95 -20.63 9.83
N ASN A 443 4.94 -19.82 9.47
CA ASN A 443 4.94 -19.04 8.21
C ASN A 443 3.62 -18.27 8.00
N PHE A 444 3.09 -17.65 9.05
CA PHE A 444 1.80 -16.96 8.99
C PHE A 444 1.91 -15.70 8.12
N ASP A 445 1.08 -15.64 7.07
CA ASP A 445 0.97 -14.53 6.12
C ASP A 445 -0.39 -13.85 6.29
N ILE A 446 -0.39 -12.62 6.84
CA ILE A 446 -1.61 -11.88 7.16
C ILE A 446 -2.44 -11.61 5.91
N LYS A 447 -1.81 -11.15 4.82
CA LYS A 447 -2.47 -10.80 3.55
C LYS A 447 -3.17 -12.01 2.94
N ASN A 448 -2.49 -13.15 2.94
CA ASN A 448 -3.04 -14.40 2.39
C ASN A 448 -4.19 -14.93 3.25
N GLU A 449 -4.03 -14.95 4.57
CA GLU A 449 -5.03 -15.45 5.53
C GLU A 449 -6.28 -14.55 5.61
N ALA A 450 -6.13 -13.25 5.41
CA ALA A 450 -7.24 -12.29 5.37
C ALA A 450 -7.92 -12.21 4.00
N GLY A 451 -7.32 -12.80 2.95
CA GLY A 451 -7.77 -12.68 1.57
C GLY A 451 -7.62 -11.25 1.02
N GLY A 452 -6.56 -10.55 1.42
CA GLY A 452 -6.21 -9.19 0.95
C GLY A 452 -5.63 -8.29 2.03
N VAL A 453 -5.26 -7.08 1.65
CA VAL A 453 -4.79 -6.02 2.56
C VAL A 453 -5.98 -5.27 3.18
N ASP A 454 -5.73 -4.52 4.26
CA ASP A 454 -6.74 -3.74 4.99
C ASP A 454 -7.95 -4.59 5.42
N LYS A 455 -7.72 -5.88 5.68
CA LYS A 455 -8.72 -6.83 6.17
C LYS A 455 -8.26 -7.47 7.46
N ALA A 456 -9.17 -7.54 8.43
CA ALA A 456 -8.90 -8.18 9.71
C ALA A 456 -8.86 -9.69 9.59
N VAL A 457 -7.88 -10.31 10.23
CA VAL A 457 -7.86 -11.74 10.50
C VAL A 457 -7.65 -11.97 12.00
N ILE A 458 -8.53 -12.76 12.60
CA ILE A 458 -8.52 -13.07 14.03
C ILE A 458 -8.12 -14.52 14.18
N ARG A 459 -7.12 -14.79 15.03
CA ARG A 459 -6.70 -16.15 15.39
C ARG A 459 -6.88 -16.38 16.88
N THR A 460 -7.59 -17.43 17.23
CA THR A 460 -7.85 -17.79 18.63
C THR A 460 -7.11 -19.08 18.98
N ILE A 461 -6.26 -19.01 19.99
CA ILE A 461 -5.49 -20.13 20.54
C ILE A 461 -6.08 -20.45 21.91
N LYS A 462 -6.60 -21.66 22.11
CA LYS A 462 -7.24 -22.13 23.36
C LYS A 462 -6.34 -23.04 24.15
N ASN A 463 -6.74 -23.30 25.39
CA ASN A 463 -6.09 -24.26 26.31
C ASN A 463 -4.61 -23.94 26.59
N ILE A 464 -4.24 -22.65 26.71
CA ILE A 464 -2.89 -22.27 27.10
C ILE A 464 -2.79 -22.36 28.64
N HIS A 465 -1.92 -23.21 29.13
CA HIS A 465 -1.73 -23.40 30.57
C HIS A 465 -0.83 -22.33 31.18
N VAL A 466 -1.35 -21.58 32.12
CA VAL A 466 -0.60 -20.62 32.95
C VAL A 466 -0.49 -21.22 34.35
N THR A 467 0.75 -21.48 34.76
CA THR A 467 1.04 -22.10 36.07
C THR A 467 1.76 -21.15 37.03
N ASN A 468 2.47 -20.13 36.50
CA ASN A 468 3.30 -19.21 37.26
C ASN A 468 2.87 -17.74 37.07
N GLY A 469 1.57 -17.52 36.82
CA GLY A 469 1.04 -16.17 36.68
C GLY A 469 1.54 -15.41 35.43
N THR A 470 2.24 -16.07 34.49
CA THR A 470 2.78 -15.43 33.28
C THR A 470 2.34 -16.18 32.04
N LEU A 471 1.86 -15.44 31.07
CA LEU A 471 1.52 -15.91 29.71
C LEU A 471 2.33 -15.11 28.69
N GLU A 472 3.12 -15.81 27.86
CA GLU A 472 3.97 -15.23 26.83
C GLU A 472 3.47 -15.58 25.44
N ILE A 473 3.53 -14.58 24.54
CA ILE A 473 3.23 -14.71 23.12
C ILE A 473 4.39 -14.06 22.35
N ARG A 474 5.10 -14.85 21.54
CA ARG A 474 6.21 -14.36 20.72
C ARG A 474 5.87 -14.47 19.24
N PHE A 475 6.12 -13.39 18.53
CA PHE A 475 6.06 -13.30 17.08
C PHE A 475 7.50 -13.21 16.57
N GLN A 476 7.88 -14.09 15.65
CA GLN A 476 9.27 -14.20 15.18
C GLN A 476 9.31 -14.25 13.65
N TYR A 477 10.18 -13.45 13.03
CA TYR A 477 10.45 -13.49 11.60
C TYR A 477 10.91 -14.89 11.16
N ALA A 478 10.25 -15.45 10.16
CA ALA A 478 10.49 -16.82 9.69
C ALA A 478 11.54 -16.93 8.56
N GLY A 479 12.29 -15.85 8.30
CA GLY A 479 13.24 -15.79 7.17
C GLY A 479 12.57 -15.72 5.80
N LYS A 480 11.25 -15.65 5.73
CA LYS A 480 10.44 -15.68 4.50
C LYS A 480 9.82 -14.32 4.20
N GLY A 481 9.50 -14.09 2.92
CA GLY A 481 8.89 -12.86 2.43
C GLY A 481 9.89 -11.90 1.77
N THR A 482 9.49 -10.66 1.54
CA THR A 482 10.30 -9.62 0.90
C THR A 482 10.95 -8.74 1.96
N THR A 483 12.21 -8.38 1.81
CA THR A 483 12.96 -7.57 2.79
C THR A 483 13.18 -6.13 2.36
N VAL A 484 12.99 -5.83 1.07
CA VAL A 484 13.30 -4.53 0.45
C VAL A 484 12.05 -3.74 -0.01
N VAL A 485 10.85 -4.32 0.12
CA VAL A 485 9.59 -3.73 -0.38
C VAL A 485 8.57 -3.62 0.76
N PRO A 486 7.84 -2.49 0.87
CA PRO A 486 7.92 -1.22 0.14
C PRO A 486 9.18 -0.42 0.48
N SER A 487 9.76 -0.64 1.65
CA SER A 487 11.03 -0.08 2.12
C SER A 487 11.76 -1.10 2.99
N PRO A 488 13.09 -1.00 3.12
CA PRO A 488 13.83 -1.86 4.03
C PRO A 488 13.29 -1.78 5.46
N GLY A 489 13.06 -2.94 6.09
CA GLY A 489 12.69 -3.04 7.49
C GLY A 489 11.20 -3.18 7.79
N VAL A 490 10.31 -2.97 6.87
CA VAL A 490 8.86 -3.17 7.08
C VAL A 490 8.42 -4.63 7.03
N PHE A 491 9.36 -5.54 6.75
CA PHE A 491 9.18 -6.99 6.92
C PHE A 491 9.16 -7.39 8.41
N GLY A 492 9.01 -8.66 8.71
CA GLY A 492 8.97 -9.18 10.08
C GLY A 492 7.57 -9.15 10.69
N PRO A 493 7.39 -9.65 11.91
CA PRO A 493 6.09 -9.81 12.56
C PRO A 493 5.38 -8.47 12.77
N LEU A 494 4.06 -8.50 12.57
CA LEU A 494 3.15 -7.39 12.79
C LEU A 494 1.95 -7.89 13.59
N ILE A 495 1.55 -7.15 14.63
CA ILE A 495 0.40 -7.44 15.47
C ILE A 495 -0.38 -6.16 15.81
N SER A 496 -1.71 -6.18 15.63
CA SER A 496 -2.58 -5.04 15.90
C SER A 496 -3.13 -5.06 17.31
N ALA A 497 -3.67 -6.19 17.80
CA ALA A 497 -4.14 -6.28 19.18
C ALA A 497 -4.09 -7.70 19.73
N ILE A 498 -3.99 -7.82 21.05
CA ILE A 498 -3.91 -9.08 21.82
C ILE A 498 -4.97 -9.07 22.91
N SER A 499 -5.67 -10.20 23.07
CA SER A 499 -6.59 -10.47 24.16
C SER A 499 -6.24 -11.81 24.81
N MET A 500 -5.95 -11.80 26.10
CA MET A 500 -5.68 -12.98 26.94
C MET A 500 -6.78 -13.13 27.97
N GLU A 501 -7.53 -14.22 27.99
CA GLU A 501 -8.70 -14.41 28.86
C GLU A 501 -8.66 -15.79 29.53
N LEU A 502 -8.89 -15.83 30.84
CA LEU A 502 -9.01 -17.06 31.60
C LEU A 502 -10.26 -17.84 31.13
N GLU A 503 -10.07 -19.08 30.68
CA GLU A 503 -11.18 -19.97 30.37
C GLU A 503 -11.85 -20.41 31.67
N THR A 504 -12.97 -19.76 32.03
CA THR A 504 -13.83 -20.27 33.10
C THR A 504 -14.51 -21.51 32.57
N ASN A 505 -14.32 -22.65 33.26
CA ASN A 505 -15.23 -23.76 33.11
C ASN A 505 -16.61 -23.25 33.55
N SER A 506 -17.40 -22.74 32.62
CA SER A 506 -18.83 -22.57 32.87
C SER A 506 -19.34 -23.99 33.15
N GLY A 507 -19.49 -24.28 34.45
CA GLY A 507 -19.92 -25.55 34.96
C GLY A 507 -21.15 -25.99 34.18
N LYS A 508 -21.23 -27.28 33.96
CA LYS A 508 -22.42 -28.01 33.54
C LYS A 508 -23.58 -27.66 34.47
N THR A 509 -24.08 -26.42 34.42
CA THR A 509 -25.35 -26.02 35.01
C THR A 509 -26.42 -26.53 34.07
N SER A 510 -26.87 -27.68 34.43
CA SER A 510 -28.18 -28.25 34.13
C SER A 510 -28.65 -28.04 32.67
N ILE A 511 -28.06 -28.82 31.77
CA ILE A 511 -28.59 -29.07 30.42
C ILE A 511 -30.12 -29.36 30.44
N PHE A 512 -30.61 -29.96 31.52
CA PHE A 512 -32.02 -30.32 31.67
C PHE A 512 -32.96 -29.12 31.92
N ILE A 513 -32.51 -28.05 32.60
CA ILE A 513 -33.30 -26.80 32.76
C ILE A 513 -33.29 -26.00 31.44
N VAL A 514 -32.19 -25.98 30.72
CA VAL A 514 -32.07 -25.31 29.42
C VAL A 514 -32.88 -26.06 28.35
N ILE A 515 -32.91 -27.42 28.35
CA ILE A 515 -33.73 -28.18 27.39
C ILE A 515 -35.22 -27.97 27.67
N GLY A 516 -35.67 -27.93 28.94
CA GLY A 516 -37.07 -27.62 29.27
C GLY A 516 -37.49 -26.22 28.90
N ALA A 517 -36.66 -25.22 29.13
CA ALA A 517 -36.94 -23.82 28.72
C ALA A 517 -36.83 -23.62 27.20
N VAL A 518 -35.93 -24.31 26.52
CA VAL A 518 -35.75 -24.24 25.05
C VAL A 518 -36.90 -24.95 24.31
N THR A 519 -37.42 -26.06 24.82
CA THR A 519 -38.60 -26.72 24.21
C THR A 519 -39.85 -25.89 24.37
N ALA A 520 -40.09 -25.26 25.52
CA ALA A 520 -41.20 -24.37 25.73
C ALA A 520 -41.09 -23.05 24.87
N ALA A 521 -39.88 -22.51 24.78
CA ALA A 521 -39.62 -21.35 23.92
C ALA A 521 -39.69 -21.70 22.43
N LEU A 522 -39.25 -22.90 22.00
CA LEU A 522 -39.34 -23.37 20.61
C LEU A 522 -40.81 -23.60 20.18
N CYS A 523 -41.67 -24.10 21.04
CA CYS A 523 -43.11 -24.20 20.74
C CYS A 523 -43.76 -22.81 20.61
N LEU A 524 -43.41 -21.87 21.50
CA LEU A 524 -43.90 -20.48 21.39
C LEU A 524 -43.33 -19.75 20.18
N THR A 525 -42.05 -19.94 19.84
CA THR A 525 -41.44 -19.30 18.66
C THR A 525 -41.95 -19.92 17.35
N LEU A 526 -42.25 -21.22 17.30
CA LEU A 526 -42.83 -21.83 16.10
C LEU A 526 -44.26 -21.34 15.86
N ILE A 527 -45.05 -21.04 16.90
CA ILE A 527 -46.38 -20.41 16.77
C ILE A 527 -46.22 -18.95 16.30
N VAL A 528 -45.27 -18.20 16.86
CA VAL A 528 -45.03 -16.79 16.48
C VAL A 528 -44.40 -16.72 15.08
N VAL A 529 -43.50 -17.65 14.76
CA VAL A 529 -42.86 -17.73 13.41
C VAL A 529 -43.89 -18.17 12.35
N GLY A 530 -44.81 -19.07 12.70
CA GLY A 530 -45.92 -19.44 11.81
C GLY A 530 -46.83 -18.27 11.49
N ILE A 531 -47.17 -17.46 12.49
CA ILE A 531 -47.97 -16.24 12.31
C ILE A 531 -47.17 -15.16 11.55
N ALA A 532 -45.88 -14.98 11.86
CA ALA A 532 -45.00 -14.02 11.20
C ALA A 532 -44.65 -14.43 9.72
N TRP A 533 -44.56 -15.73 9.43
CA TRP A 533 -44.40 -16.25 8.08
C TRP A 533 -45.65 -16.05 7.21
N GLN A 534 -46.83 -16.27 7.83
CA GLN A 534 -48.13 -15.99 7.17
C GLN A 534 -48.35 -14.48 6.95
N MET A 535 -47.75 -13.63 7.75
CA MET A 535 -47.80 -12.15 7.64
C MET A 535 -46.64 -11.53 6.87
N GLY A 536 -45.68 -12.32 6.33
CA GLY A 536 -44.58 -11.83 5.46
C GLY A 536 -43.47 -11.07 6.18
N TYR A 537 -43.26 -11.24 7.48
CA TYR A 537 -42.29 -10.48 8.29
C TYR A 537 -40.91 -11.08 8.48
N ILE A 538 -40.62 -12.27 7.97
CA ILE A 538 -39.30 -12.90 8.15
C ILE A 538 -38.61 -13.15 6.81
N GLY A 539 -37.59 -12.38 6.55
CA GLY A 539 -36.64 -12.51 5.43
C GLY A 539 -35.67 -11.36 5.36
N ASP A 540 -34.47 -11.58 5.83
CA ASP A 540 -33.24 -10.82 5.51
C ASP A 540 -33.20 -9.28 5.71
N GLN A 541 -33.20 -8.79 6.95
CA GLN A 541 -32.94 -7.35 7.18
C GLN A 541 -31.93 -6.97 8.28
N ILE A 542 -31.22 -7.87 8.94
CA ILE A 542 -30.54 -7.48 10.20
C ILE A 542 -29.03 -7.17 10.05
N SER A 543 -28.38 -7.48 8.94
CA SER A 543 -26.91 -7.40 8.88
C SER A 543 -26.32 -6.11 8.33
N ARG A 544 -27.03 -5.35 7.46
CA ARG A 544 -26.47 -4.18 6.76
C ARG A 544 -26.92 -2.82 7.30
N GLU A 545 -28.03 -2.78 8.03
CA GLU A 545 -28.55 -1.52 8.61
C GLU A 545 -27.70 -1.04 9.81
N LYS A 546 -26.95 -1.96 10.46
CA LYS A 546 -26.06 -1.61 11.57
C LYS A 546 -24.75 -0.93 11.13
N ASP A 547 -24.29 -1.20 9.91
CA ASP A 547 -23.01 -0.66 9.40
C ASP A 547 -23.14 0.83 8.98
N LEU A 548 -24.36 1.31 8.76
CA LEU A 548 -24.64 2.70 8.38
C LEU A 548 -25.08 3.59 9.57
N ARG A 549 -25.41 3.02 10.72
CA ARG A 549 -25.81 3.80 11.91
C ARG A 549 -24.65 4.52 12.63
N GLY A 550 -23.41 4.28 12.22
CA GLY A 550 -22.21 4.96 12.73
C GLY A 550 -21.82 6.23 11.97
N LEU A 551 -22.53 6.55 10.89
CA LEU A 551 -22.35 7.80 10.17
C LEU A 551 -23.43 8.78 10.66
N ASP A 552 -23.02 9.83 11.38
CA ASP A 552 -23.85 11.02 11.66
C ASP A 552 -24.10 11.73 10.32
N LEU A 553 -25.00 11.16 9.50
CA LEU A 553 -25.39 11.72 8.22
C LEU A 553 -26.58 12.68 8.47
N ASN A 554 -26.36 13.98 8.27
CA ASN A 554 -27.40 14.99 8.13
C ASN A 554 -28.30 14.76 6.88
N THR A 555 -28.19 13.60 6.22
CA THR A 555 -28.91 13.19 5.02
C THR A 555 -29.93 12.11 5.36
N GLY A 556 -31.12 12.18 4.75
CA GLY A 556 -32.19 11.22 4.96
C GLY A 556 -31.84 9.80 4.47
N ILE A 557 -32.25 8.78 5.21
CA ILE A 557 -32.21 7.39 4.76
C ILE A 557 -33.56 7.03 4.17
N PHE A 558 -33.60 6.65 2.90
CA PHE A 558 -34.80 6.22 2.19
C PHE A 558 -34.87 4.70 2.14
N THR A 559 -36.11 4.16 2.27
CA THR A 559 -36.36 2.74 2.02
C THR A 559 -36.47 2.48 0.51
N TYR A 560 -36.06 1.29 0.07
CA TYR A 560 -36.21 0.86 -1.33
C TYR A 560 -37.67 0.95 -1.80
N ARG A 561 -38.64 0.69 -0.90
CA ARG A 561 -40.06 0.76 -1.19
C ARG A 561 -40.53 2.20 -1.47
N GLN A 562 -40.04 3.18 -0.73
CA GLN A 562 -40.33 4.62 -0.97
C GLN A 562 -39.79 5.06 -2.32
N ILE A 563 -38.52 4.73 -2.63
CA ILE A 563 -37.91 5.13 -3.91
C ILE A 563 -38.58 4.41 -5.10
N LYS A 564 -38.89 3.13 -4.94
CA LYS A 564 -39.60 2.36 -5.96
C LYS A 564 -40.98 2.94 -6.26
N ALA A 565 -41.74 3.42 -5.24
CA ALA A 565 -43.01 4.11 -5.39
C ALA A 565 -42.79 5.48 -6.05
N ALA A 566 -41.85 6.27 -5.57
CA ALA A 566 -41.55 7.62 -6.09
C ALA A 566 -41.21 7.61 -7.58
N THR A 567 -40.48 6.58 -8.06
CA THR A 567 -40.01 6.43 -9.44
C THR A 567 -40.94 5.62 -10.33
N ASN A 568 -42.14 5.27 -9.85
CA ASN A 568 -43.09 4.38 -10.52
C ASN A 568 -42.43 3.05 -10.96
N ASN A 569 -41.77 2.37 -9.99
CA ASN A 569 -41.03 1.14 -10.21
C ASN A 569 -39.86 1.28 -11.23
N PHE A 570 -39.18 2.42 -11.22
CA PHE A 570 -38.10 2.75 -12.18
C PHE A 570 -38.57 2.66 -13.64
N ALA A 571 -39.77 3.17 -13.91
CA ALA A 571 -40.35 3.15 -15.23
C ALA A 571 -39.45 3.86 -16.25
N ASP A 572 -39.37 3.30 -17.47
CA ASP A 572 -38.55 3.88 -18.55
C ASP A 572 -38.98 5.29 -18.93
N SER A 573 -40.28 5.62 -18.75
CA SER A 573 -40.80 6.97 -18.93
C SER A 573 -40.20 7.99 -17.96
N ASN A 574 -39.73 7.56 -16.82
CA ASN A 574 -39.09 8.39 -15.81
C ASN A 574 -37.54 8.38 -15.88
N LYS A 575 -36.97 7.66 -16.84
CA LYS A 575 -35.53 7.59 -17.03
C LYS A 575 -34.99 8.89 -17.63
N LEU A 576 -34.14 9.56 -16.86
CA LEU A 576 -33.50 10.82 -17.24
C LEU A 576 -32.22 10.62 -18.04
N GLY A 577 -31.50 9.52 -17.81
CA GLY A 577 -30.27 9.20 -18.50
C GLY A 577 -29.68 7.89 -18.03
N GLU A 578 -28.72 7.39 -18.80
CA GLU A 578 -27.91 6.21 -18.51
C GLU A 578 -26.47 6.48 -18.91
N GLY A 579 -25.52 6.06 -18.09
CA GLY A 579 -24.09 6.22 -18.34
C GLY A 579 -23.29 5.09 -17.69
N GLY A 580 -21.95 5.15 -17.76
CA GLY A 580 -21.04 4.17 -17.17
C GLY A 580 -21.24 3.96 -15.66
N PHE A 581 -21.84 4.90 -14.99
CA PHE A 581 -22.06 4.92 -13.53
C PHE A 581 -23.44 4.43 -13.10
N GLY A 582 -24.35 4.13 -14.03
CA GLY A 582 -25.70 3.67 -13.77
C GLY A 582 -26.79 4.48 -14.44
N SER A 583 -28.05 4.21 -14.09
CA SER A 583 -29.23 4.90 -14.64
C SER A 583 -29.81 5.88 -13.64
N VAL A 584 -30.28 7.04 -14.12
CA VAL A 584 -30.90 8.09 -13.31
C VAL A 584 -32.39 8.19 -13.65
N TYR A 585 -33.25 8.23 -12.63
CA TYR A 585 -34.69 8.27 -12.78
C TYR A 585 -35.31 9.49 -12.05
N LYS A 586 -36.29 10.13 -12.68
CA LYS A 586 -37.17 11.13 -12.02
C LYS A 586 -38.11 10.43 -11.04
N GLY A 587 -38.29 11.04 -9.90
CA GLY A 587 -39.24 10.57 -8.89
C GLY A 587 -40.00 11.71 -8.24
N THR A 588 -41.12 11.37 -7.63
CA THR A 588 -41.92 12.32 -6.82
C THR A 588 -42.16 11.69 -5.48
N LEU A 589 -41.72 12.33 -4.41
CA LEU A 589 -41.98 11.90 -3.02
C LEU A 589 -43.46 12.16 -2.62
N LEU A 590 -43.89 11.58 -1.50
CA LEU A 590 -45.24 11.69 -1.00
C LEU A 590 -45.64 13.12 -0.66
N ASP A 591 -44.68 13.97 -0.34
CA ASP A 591 -44.89 15.41 -0.07
C ASP A 591 -44.90 16.29 -1.34
N GLY A 592 -44.80 15.66 -2.51
CA GLY A 592 -44.77 16.35 -3.81
C GLY A 592 -43.34 16.78 -4.25
N THR A 593 -42.30 16.56 -3.44
CA THR A 593 -40.91 16.92 -3.79
C THR A 593 -40.43 16.12 -4.98
N LEU A 594 -39.95 16.82 -6.00
CA LEU A 594 -39.29 16.20 -7.18
C LEU A 594 -37.88 15.80 -6.83
N ILE A 595 -37.51 14.56 -7.17
CA ILE A 595 -36.20 13.99 -6.92
C ILE A 595 -35.61 13.35 -8.17
N ALA A 596 -34.26 13.26 -8.20
CA ALA A 596 -33.51 12.44 -9.16
C ALA A 596 -32.85 11.28 -8.43
N VAL A 597 -33.10 10.05 -8.87
CA VAL A 597 -32.61 8.84 -8.24
C VAL A 597 -31.56 8.21 -9.15
N LYS A 598 -30.29 8.21 -8.72
CA LYS A 598 -29.16 7.54 -9.39
C LYS A 598 -29.06 6.12 -8.86
N LYS A 599 -29.27 5.14 -9.74
CA LYS A 599 -29.19 3.70 -9.44
C LYS A 599 -27.83 3.19 -9.88
N LEU A 600 -26.95 2.87 -8.92
CA LEU A 600 -25.61 2.37 -9.19
C LEU A 600 -25.58 0.84 -9.35
N SER A 601 -24.61 0.34 -10.11
CA SER A 601 -24.41 -1.09 -10.29
C SER A 601 -23.80 -1.72 -9.04
N SER A 602 -24.60 -2.43 -8.25
CA SER A 602 -24.15 -3.16 -7.06
C SER A 602 -23.31 -4.41 -7.37
N LYS A 603 -23.24 -4.84 -8.64
CA LYS A 603 -22.47 -6.02 -9.07
C LYS A 603 -21.01 -5.69 -9.36
N SER A 604 -20.64 -4.41 -9.46
CA SER A 604 -19.26 -3.98 -9.72
C SER A 604 -18.62 -3.38 -8.45
N ASN A 605 -17.37 -3.73 -8.20
CA ASN A 605 -16.57 -3.09 -7.15
C ASN A 605 -16.47 -1.57 -7.34
N GLN A 606 -16.58 -1.10 -8.56
CA GLN A 606 -16.58 0.30 -8.96
C GLN A 606 -17.84 1.03 -8.42
N GLY A 607 -19.04 0.48 -8.63
CA GLY A 607 -20.28 1.11 -8.17
C GLY A 607 -20.36 1.25 -6.64
N ASN A 608 -19.82 0.27 -5.89
CA ASN A 608 -19.73 0.36 -4.43
C ASN A 608 -18.79 1.51 -3.99
N ARG A 609 -17.63 1.65 -4.63
CA ARG A 609 -16.65 2.72 -4.33
C ARG A 609 -17.22 4.10 -4.63
N GLU A 610 -17.88 4.26 -5.78
CA GLU A 610 -18.52 5.51 -6.18
C GLU A 610 -19.64 5.91 -5.21
N PHE A 611 -20.48 4.95 -4.79
CA PHE A 611 -21.52 5.19 -3.82
C PHE A 611 -20.96 5.73 -2.49
N VAL A 612 -19.97 5.03 -1.92
CA VAL A 612 -19.36 5.43 -0.64
C VAL A 612 -18.65 6.78 -0.77
N ASN A 613 -17.94 7.00 -1.88
CA ASN A 613 -17.24 8.25 -2.14
C ASN A 613 -18.25 9.42 -2.29
N GLU A 614 -19.29 9.23 -3.08
CA GLU A 614 -20.30 10.28 -3.35
C GLU A 614 -21.06 10.66 -2.07
N VAL A 615 -21.49 9.67 -1.27
CA VAL A 615 -22.11 9.94 0.04
C VAL A 615 -21.13 10.64 0.99
N GLY A 616 -19.88 10.15 1.07
CA GLY A 616 -18.87 10.71 1.98
C GLY A 616 -18.45 12.14 1.64
N MET A 617 -18.49 12.52 0.36
CA MET A 617 -18.01 13.83 -0.09
C MET A 617 -19.11 14.90 -0.02
N ILE A 618 -20.35 14.58 -0.37
CA ILE A 618 -21.40 15.62 -0.50
C ILE A 618 -22.52 15.53 0.54
N ALA A 619 -22.50 14.54 1.45
CA ALA A 619 -23.45 14.47 2.55
C ALA A 619 -23.30 15.71 3.44
N GLY A 620 -24.36 16.53 3.50
CA GLY A 620 -24.36 17.76 4.30
C GLY A 620 -23.83 19.02 3.60
N ILE A 621 -23.30 18.92 2.36
CA ILE A 621 -22.96 20.10 1.57
C ILE A 621 -24.25 20.80 1.09
N GLN A 622 -24.31 22.11 1.35
CA GLN A 622 -25.37 22.98 0.84
C GLN A 622 -24.74 24.25 0.26
N HIS A 623 -24.78 24.34 -1.07
CA HIS A 623 -24.32 25.52 -1.79
C HIS A 623 -25.18 25.72 -3.06
N PRO A 624 -25.55 26.95 -3.44
CA PRO A 624 -26.44 27.20 -4.59
C PRO A 624 -25.92 26.60 -5.91
N ASN A 625 -24.61 26.46 -6.07
CA ASN A 625 -23.98 25.93 -7.29
C ASN A 625 -23.41 24.51 -7.13
N VAL A 626 -23.85 23.74 -6.14
CA VAL A 626 -23.53 22.33 -5.93
C VAL A 626 -24.82 21.55 -5.75
N VAL A 627 -24.96 20.42 -6.43
CA VAL A 627 -26.17 19.59 -6.35
C VAL A 627 -26.35 19.04 -4.93
N ARG A 628 -27.57 19.12 -4.40
CA ARG A 628 -27.90 18.65 -3.06
C ARG A 628 -28.22 17.17 -3.06
N LEU A 629 -27.59 16.42 -2.18
CA LEU A 629 -27.93 15.04 -1.86
C LEU A 629 -29.03 15.04 -0.76
N HIS A 630 -30.24 14.56 -1.07
CA HIS A 630 -31.32 14.40 -0.11
C HIS A 630 -31.12 13.17 0.78
N GLY A 631 -30.47 12.14 0.26
CA GLY A 631 -30.20 10.92 1.00
C GLY A 631 -29.84 9.74 0.13
N CYS A 632 -29.82 8.57 0.73
CA CYS A 632 -29.46 7.33 0.04
C CYS A 632 -30.33 6.14 0.49
N CYS A 633 -30.30 5.07 -0.30
CA CYS A 633 -30.88 3.77 0.06
C CYS A 633 -29.88 2.64 -0.20
N VAL A 634 -29.71 1.78 0.82
CA VAL A 634 -28.87 0.57 0.73
C VAL A 634 -29.72 -0.61 1.22
N GLU A 635 -30.56 -1.11 0.36
CA GLU A 635 -31.43 -2.25 0.66
C GLU A 635 -31.41 -3.26 -0.48
N ARG A 636 -31.57 -4.56 -0.18
CA ARG A 636 -31.75 -5.67 -1.16
C ARG A 636 -30.70 -5.69 -2.26
N ASN A 637 -29.46 -5.38 -1.91
CA ASN A 637 -28.35 -5.30 -2.87
C ASN A 637 -28.48 -4.17 -3.92
N GLN A 638 -29.26 -3.11 -3.63
CA GLN A 638 -29.40 -1.92 -4.47
C GLN A 638 -28.72 -0.74 -3.79
N LEU A 639 -27.97 0.03 -4.57
CA LEU A 639 -27.31 1.26 -4.15
C LEU A 639 -27.96 2.42 -4.89
N LEU A 640 -28.72 3.25 -4.15
CA LEU A 640 -29.47 4.36 -4.73
C LEU A 640 -29.07 5.66 -4.03
N LEU A 641 -28.81 6.69 -4.81
CA LEU A 641 -28.57 8.05 -4.36
C LEU A 641 -29.76 8.92 -4.76
N VAL A 642 -30.23 9.75 -3.85
CA VAL A 642 -31.44 10.60 -4.03
C VAL A 642 -31.01 12.07 -3.98
N TYR A 643 -31.07 12.72 -5.14
CA TYR A 643 -30.72 14.13 -5.33
C TYR A 643 -31.92 15.02 -5.55
N GLU A 644 -31.73 16.32 -5.43
CA GLU A 644 -32.67 17.31 -5.96
C GLU A 644 -32.81 17.13 -7.49
N TYR A 645 -34.01 17.39 -8.00
CA TYR A 645 -34.29 17.25 -9.42
C TYR A 645 -33.90 18.52 -10.16
N MET A 646 -33.24 18.37 -11.33
CA MET A 646 -32.81 19.46 -12.21
C MET A 646 -33.66 19.46 -13.48
N GLU A 647 -34.45 20.54 -13.67
CA GLU A 647 -35.44 20.64 -14.72
C GLU A 647 -34.84 20.75 -16.12
N ASN A 648 -33.66 21.42 -16.24
CA ASN A 648 -33.05 21.72 -17.53
C ASN A 648 -31.90 20.79 -17.91
N ASN A 649 -31.82 19.63 -17.23
CA ASN A 649 -30.80 18.61 -17.51
C ASN A 649 -29.37 19.16 -17.39
N SER A 650 -28.41 18.67 -18.17
CA SER A 650 -27.01 19.12 -18.14
C SER A 650 -26.73 20.27 -19.08
N LEU A 651 -25.69 21.05 -18.75
CA LEU A 651 -25.16 22.10 -19.61
C LEU A 651 -24.77 21.58 -20.99
N ALA A 652 -24.26 20.34 -21.06
CA ALA A 652 -23.96 19.68 -22.34
C ALA A 652 -25.22 19.45 -23.17
N HIS A 653 -26.33 19.07 -22.54
CA HIS A 653 -27.61 18.92 -23.21
C HIS A 653 -28.12 20.27 -23.77
N ALA A 654 -28.01 21.31 -22.98
CA ALA A 654 -28.42 22.66 -23.36
C ALA A 654 -27.58 23.27 -24.49
N LEU A 655 -26.24 23.09 -24.47
CA LEU A 655 -25.35 23.67 -25.49
C LEU A 655 -25.23 22.85 -26.79
N PHE A 656 -25.20 21.50 -26.64
CA PHE A 656 -24.83 20.58 -27.73
C PHE A 656 -25.96 19.64 -28.19
N GLY A 657 -27.12 19.64 -27.52
CA GLY A 657 -28.25 18.75 -27.84
C GLY A 657 -28.75 18.86 -29.29
N ASN A 658 -29.55 17.88 -29.73
CA ASN A 658 -30.14 17.85 -31.07
C ASN A 658 -31.11 19.01 -31.30
N HIS A 659 -31.32 19.40 -32.55
CA HIS A 659 -32.17 20.55 -32.97
C HIS A 659 -33.51 20.66 -32.30
N LYS A 660 -34.11 19.55 -31.82
CA LYS A 660 -35.44 19.54 -31.15
C LYS A 660 -35.38 19.76 -29.63
N SER A 661 -34.20 19.57 -29.02
CA SER A 661 -34.00 19.65 -27.57
C SER A 661 -33.02 20.74 -27.16
N LYS A 662 -32.49 21.51 -28.09
CA LYS A 662 -31.48 22.52 -27.88
C LYS A 662 -32.13 23.81 -27.33
N MET A 663 -31.66 24.23 -26.18
CA MET A 663 -32.08 25.49 -25.57
C MET A 663 -31.26 26.64 -26.19
N GLU A 664 -31.93 27.71 -26.57
CA GLU A 664 -31.24 28.94 -26.99
C GLU A 664 -30.79 29.69 -25.71
N ILE A 665 -29.52 29.51 -25.35
CA ILE A 665 -28.91 30.22 -24.21
C ILE A 665 -28.15 31.44 -24.76
N ASP A 666 -28.65 32.60 -24.39
CA ASP A 666 -28.03 33.89 -24.73
C ASP A 666 -26.72 34.14 -24.00
N PHE A 667 -25.97 35.13 -24.43
CA PHE A 667 -24.64 35.37 -23.87
C PHE A 667 -24.67 35.77 -22.38
N PRO A 668 -25.57 36.63 -21.88
CA PRO A 668 -25.70 36.95 -20.47
C PRO A 668 -25.95 35.72 -19.59
N THR A 669 -26.79 34.80 -20.07
CA THR A 669 -27.05 33.53 -19.36
C THR A 669 -25.83 32.62 -19.34
N ARG A 670 -25.07 32.54 -20.47
CA ARG A 670 -23.78 31.80 -20.49
C ARG A 670 -22.78 32.39 -19.49
N GLN A 671 -22.68 33.72 -19.40
CA GLN A 671 -21.82 34.41 -18.44
C GLN A 671 -22.22 34.08 -17.01
N ARG A 672 -23.53 34.13 -16.69
CA ARG A 672 -24.08 33.78 -15.38
C ARG A 672 -23.75 32.31 -15.02
N ILE A 673 -23.86 31.42 -15.99
CA ILE A 673 -23.50 29.99 -15.82
C ILE A 673 -21.99 29.87 -15.49
N CYS A 674 -21.13 30.54 -16.23
CA CYS A 674 -19.66 30.51 -15.95
C CYS A 674 -19.36 31.00 -14.53
N ILE A 675 -19.97 32.10 -14.08
CA ILE A 675 -19.79 32.65 -12.74
C ILE A 675 -20.30 31.67 -11.67
N GLY A 676 -21.48 31.05 -11.88
CA GLY A 676 -22.04 30.09 -10.94
C GLY A 676 -21.16 28.84 -10.78
N ILE A 677 -20.63 28.27 -11.87
CA ILE A 677 -19.72 27.11 -11.80
C ILE A 677 -18.44 27.51 -11.04
N ALA A 678 -17.87 28.70 -11.33
CA ALA A 678 -16.70 29.18 -10.64
C ALA A 678 -16.93 29.34 -9.13
N LYS A 679 -18.12 29.86 -8.71
CA LYS A 679 -18.52 29.96 -7.30
C LYS A 679 -18.66 28.59 -6.64
N GLY A 680 -19.23 27.62 -7.35
CA GLY A 680 -19.30 26.23 -6.88
C GLY A 680 -17.92 25.61 -6.65
N LEU A 681 -16.99 25.78 -7.59
CA LEU A 681 -15.62 25.31 -7.45
C LEU A 681 -14.84 26.04 -6.37
N LYS A 682 -14.98 27.38 -6.26
CA LYS A 682 -14.40 28.15 -5.17
C LYS A 682 -14.84 27.59 -3.82
N PHE A 683 -16.13 27.33 -3.66
CA PHE A 683 -16.64 26.73 -2.42
C PHE A 683 -16.00 25.36 -2.13
N LEU A 684 -15.89 24.46 -3.10
CA LEU A 684 -15.30 23.14 -2.92
C LEU A 684 -13.80 23.19 -2.58
N HIS A 685 -13.06 24.15 -3.17
CA HIS A 685 -11.61 24.26 -3.00
C HIS A 685 -11.20 25.05 -1.75
N GLU A 686 -11.94 26.11 -1.40
CA GLU A 686 -11.47 27.14 -0.49
C GLU A 686 -12.42 27.35 0.72
N ASP A 687 -13.74 27.39 0.50
CA ASP A 687 -14.71 27.80 1.53
C ASP A 687 -15.33 26.61 2.29
N SER A 688 -15.30 25.40 1.74
CA SER A 688 -15.84 24.20 2.37
C SER A 688 -14.95 23.69 3.52
N VAL A 689 -15.58 23.19 4.59
CA VAL A 689 -14.90 22.53 5.71
C VAL A 689 -14.11 21.30 5.21
N LEU A 690 -14.68 20.57 4.25
CA LEU A 690 -14.01 19.47 3.57
C LEU A 690 -13.53 19.97 2.19
N ARG A 691 -12.32 20.53 2.15
CA ARG A 691 -11.73 20.95 0.88
C ARG A 691 -11.49 19.74 0.01
N MET A 692 -11.95 19.79 -1.24
CA MET A 692 -11.87 18.66 -2.15
C MET A 692 -11.59 19.07 -3.60
N VAL A 693 -11.02 18.12 -4.35
CA VAL A 693 -10.81 18.19 -5.80
C VAL A 693 -11.83 17.29 -6.47
N HIS A 694 -12.59 17.81 -7.40
CA HIS A 694 -13.71 17.12 -8.06
C HIS A 694 -13.24 16.05 -9.07
N ARG A 695 -12.17 16.35 -9.85
CA ARG A 695 -11.49 15.48 -10.83
C ARG A 695 -12.25 15.18 -12.13
N ASP A 696 -13.52 15.56 -12.25
CA ASP A 696 -14.32 15.31 -13.46
C ASP A 696 -15.24 16.48 -13.83
N ILE A 697 -14.67 17.69 -13.82
CA ILE A 697 -15.39 18.91 -14.25
C ILE A 697 -15.53 18.92 -15.76
N LYS A 698 -16.79 18.88 -16.24
CA LYS A 698 -17.15 18.88 -17.68
C LYS A 698 -18.63 19.29 -17.86
N ALA A 699 -19.04 19.62 -19.07
CA ALA A 699 -20.38 20.12 -19.37
C ALA A 699 -21.51 19.12 -19.01
N THR A 700 -21.24 17.78 -19.01
CA THR A 700 -22.26 16.77 -18.62
C THR A 700 -22.46 16.69 -17.11
N ASN A 701 -21.49 17.12 -16.30
CA ASN A 701 -21.54 17.09 -14.84
C ASN A 701 -21.93 18.44 -14.23
N VAL A 702 -22.30 19.42 -15.07
CA VAL A 702 -22.97 20.65 -14.63
C VAL A 702 -24.43 20.56 -15.00
N LEU A 703 -25.30 20.52 -14.02
CA LEU A 703 -26.76 20.46 -14.18
C LEU A 703 -27.34 21.87 -14.08
N LEU A 704 -28.49 22.08 -14.71
CA LEU A 704 -29.19 23.37 -14.71
C LEU A 704 -30.57 23.22 -14.04
N ASP A 705 -30.86 24.07 -13.07
CA ASP A 705 -32.21 24.13 -12.42
C ASP A 705 -33.22 24.88 -13.28
N SER A 706 -34.42 25.12 -12.74
CA SER A 706 -35.51 25.83 -13.42
C SER A 706 -35.12 27.23 -13.92
N ASP A 707 -34.23 27.92 -13.21
CA ASP A 707 -33.80 29.29 -13.48
C ASP A 707 -32.48 29.34 -14.27
N LEU A 708 -32.04 28.20 -14.78
CA LEU A 708 -30.74 28.02 -15.45
C LEU A 708 -29.55 28.33 -14.52
N THR A 709 -29.68 28.15 -13.21
CA THR A 709 -28.60 28.23 -12.26
C THR A 709 -27.79 26.94 -12.38
N PRO A 710 -26.44 27.00 -12.59
CA PRO A 710 -25.62 25.81 -12.73
C PRO A 710 -25.31 25.19 -11.36
N LYS A 711 -25.37 23.87 -11.30
CA LYS A 711 -25.02 23.08 -10.12
C LYS A 711 -24.04 21.97 -10.51
N ILE A 712 -22.90 21.91 -9.83
CA ILE A 712 -21.89 20.86 -10.01
C ILE A 712 -22.42 19.55 -9.42
N SER A 713 -22.28 18.45 -10.18
CA SER A 713 -22.80 17.12 -9.82
C SER A 713 -21.76 16.02 -10.09
N ASP A 714 -22.02 14.79 -9.64
CA ASP A 714 -21.22 13.59 -9.87
C ASP A 714 -19.87 13.59 -9.12
N PHE A 715 -19.93 13.43 -7.80
CA PHE A 715 -18.78 13.42 -6.90
C PHE A 715 -18.14 12.01 -6.73
N GLY A 716 -18.52 11.05 -7.56
CA GLY A 716 -18.01 9.67 -7.50
C GLY A 716 -16.47 9.55 -7.59
N LEU A 717 -15.80 10.52 -8.22
CA LEU A 717 -14.35 10.61 -8.35
C LEU A 717 -13.69 11.65 -7.43
N ALA A 718 -14.46 12.43 -6.65
CA ALA A 718 -13.93 13.50 -5.81
C ALA A 718 -12.94 12.97 -4.75
N LYS A 719 -11.98 13.81 -4.35
CA LYS A 719 -10.96 13.47 -3.35
C LYS A 719 -10.72 14.67 -2.42
N LEU A 720 -10.56 14.37 -1.10
CA LEU A 720 -10.18 15.39 -0.13
C LEU A 720 -8.78 15.93 -0.43
N ASN A 721 -8.61 17.24 -0.25
CA ASN A 721 -7.33 17.92 -0.35
C ASN A 721 -6.70 17.98 1.06
N GLU A 722 -5.59 17.25 1.28
CA GLU A 722 -4.85 17.25 2.54
C GLU A 722 -3.87 18.43 2.55
N GLU A 723 -4.03 19.36 3.47
CA GLU A 723 -3.29 20.65 3.54
C GLU A 723 -1.76 20.50 3.72
N GLU A 724 -1.25 19.34 4.15
CA GLU A 724 0.17 19.10 4.42
C GLU A 724 0.97 18.62 3.20
N ASN A 725 0.32 18.23 2.11
CA ASN A 725 1.01 17.70 0.93
C ASN A 725 0.87 18.66 -0.26
N SER A 726 1.98 19.06 -0.85
CA SER A 726 2.01 19.95 -2.02
C SER A 726 1.27 19.36 -3.24
N HIS A 727 1.04 18.03 -3.27
CA HIS A 727 0.27 17.30 -4.29
C HIS A 727 -0.07 15.89 -3.79
N ILE A 728 -1.16 15.32 -4.29
CA ILE A 728 -1.59 13.94 -4.02
C ILE A 728 -1.28 13.10 -5.25
N THR A 729 -0.39 12.12 -5.11
CA THR A 729 -0.19 11.12 -6.17
C THR A 729 -1.32 10.10 -6.11
N THR A 730 -2.11 10.00 -7.19
CA THR A 730 -3.29 9.12 -7.22
C THR A 730 -3.49 8.53 -8.62
N ARG A 731 -4.19 7.39 -8.67
CA ARG A 731 -4.61 6.82 -9.96
C ARG A 731 -5.36 7.86 -10.78
N VAL A 732 -4.95 8.05 -12.02
CA VAL A 732 -5.58 8.97 -12.96
C VAL A 732 -7.01 8.48 -13.25
N ALA A 733 -7.97 9.37 -13.04
CA ALA A 733 -9.40 9.12 -13.30
C ALA A 733 -10.07 10.43 -13.70
N GLY A 734 -11.10 10.36 -14.55
CA GLY A 734 -11.81 11.51 -15.10
C GLY A 734 -11.97 11.40 -16.61
N THR A 735 -12.37 12.48 -17.26
CA THR A 735 -12.69 12.50 -18.68
C THR A 735 -11.54 13.07 -19.52
N ILE A 736 -11.03 12.25 -20.47
CA ILE A 736 -9.99 12.67 -21.42
C ILE A 736 -10.45 13.93 -22.17
N GLY A 737 -9.54 14.89 -22.32
CA GLY A 737 -9.83 16.19 -22.95
C GLY A 737 -10.12 17.31 -21.95
N TYR A 738 -10.45 16.98 -20.69
CA TYR A 738 -10.60 17.97 -19.61
C TYR A 738 -9.51 17.83 -18.54
N MET A 739 -8.77 16.73 -18.54
CA MET A 739 -7.72 16.49 -17.57
C MET A 739 -6.54 17.44 -17.74
N ALA A 740 -6.04 17.95 -16.61
CA ALA A 740 -4.81 18.73 -16.57
C ALA A 740 -3.59 17.87 -16.93
N PRO A 741 -2.60 18.39 -17.67
CA PRO A 741 -1.45 17.62 -18.14
C PRO A 741 -0.64 16.94 -17.02
N GLU A 742 -0.35 17.66 -15.93
CA GLU A 742 0.38 17.12 -14.79
C GLU A 742 -0.36 15.99 -14.07
N TYR A 743 -1.69 16.05 -14.06
CA TYR A 743 -2.52 15.00 -13.50
C TYR A 743 -2.60 13.80 -14.43
N ALA A 744 -2.86 14.01 -15.73
CA ALA A 744 -2.97 12.96 -16.73
C ALA A 744 -1.65 12.17 -16.92
N LEU A 745 -0.49 12.85 -16.90
CA LEU A 745 0.81 12.27 -17.20
C LEU A 745 1.54 11.72 -15.97
N ARG A 746 1.37 12.34 -14.80
CA ARG A 746 2.16 12.07 -13.59
C ARG A 746 1.31 11.68 -12.37
N GLY A 747 -0.04 11.73 -12.48
CA GLY A 747 -0.95 11.51 -11.36
C GLY A 747 -0.90 12.59 -10.27
N HIS A 748 -0.24 13.72 -10.53
CA HIS A 748 -0.12 14.83 -9.57
C HIS A 748 -1.43 15.60 -9.48
N LEU A 749 -2.21 15.31 -8.45
CA LEU A 749 -3.52 15.90 -8.23
C LEU A 749 -3.42 17.08 -7.24
N THR A 750 -3.90 18.24 -7.68
CA THR A 750 -4.14 19.42 -6.84
C THR A 750 -5.45 20.06 -7.27
N TYR A 751 -5.97 21.03 -6.51
CA TYR A 751 -7.13 21.84 -6.95
C TYR A 751 -6.91 22.56 -8.28
N LYS A 752 -5.65 22.78 -8.69
CA LYS A 752 -5.30 23.36 -10.00
C LYS A 752 -5.69 22.46 -11.18
N ALA A 753 -5.92 21.16 -10.95
CA ALA A 753 -6.44 20.25 -11.97
C ALA A 753 -7.89 20.59 -12.34
N ASP A 754 -8.74 20.90 -11.36
CA ASP A 754 -10.12 21.34 -11.59
C ASP A 754 -10.16 22.73 -12.26
N VAL A 755 -9.21 23.62 -11.92
CA VAL A 755 -9.06 24.93 -12.60
C VAL A 755 -8.79 24.76 -14.08
N TYR A 756 -7.94 23.80 -14.46
CA TYR A 756 -7.68 23.48 -15.87
C TYR A 756 -8.96 22.96 -16.56
N SER A 757 -9.64 21.99 -15.96
CA SER A 757 -10.90 21.43 -16.47
C SER A 757 -11.96 22.52 -16.62
N PHE A 758 -12.05 23.45 -15.68
CA PHE A 758 -12.93 24.61 -15.75
C PHE A 758 -12.56 25.54 -16.92
N GLY A 759 -11.27 25.77 -17.17
CA GLY A 759 -10.81 26.53 -18.33
C GLY A 759 -11.28 25.93 -19.66
N VAL A 760 -11.17 24.59 -19.80
CA VAL A 760 -11.71 23.87 -20.98
C VAL A 760 -13.23 24.06 -21.09
N LEU A 761 -13.94 23.95 -19.97
CA LEU A 761 -15.40 24.14 -19.93
C LEU A 761 -15.80 25.57 -20.34
N LEU A 762 -15.07 26.61 -19.94
CA LEU A 762 -15.30 27.99 -20.36
C LEU A 762 -15.20 28.14 -21.89
N LEU A 763 -14.20 27.49 -22.53
CA LEU A 763 -14.08 27.48 -23.98
C LEU A 763 -15.30 26.83 -24.65
N GLU A 764 -15.82 25.73 -24.11
CA GLU A 764 -17.02 25.07 -24.61
C GLU A 764 -18.27 25.94 -24.49
N VAL A 765 -18.43 26.67 -23.40
CA VAL A 765 -19.56 27.56 -23.16
C VAL A 765 -19.54 28.72 -24.13
N VAL A 766 -18.34 29.31 -24.40
CA VAL A 766 -18.21 30.45 -25.33
C VAL A 766 -18.34 29.99 -26.78
N ALA A 767 -17.69 28.86 -27.14
CA ALA A 767 -17.68 28.37 -28.51
C ALA A 767 -19.01 27.63 -28.91
N GLY A 768 -19.79 27.20 -27.93
CA GLY A 768 -20.98 26.37 -28.20
C GLY A 768 -20.65 25.06 -28.91
N LYS A 769 -19.42 24.54 -28.73
CA LYS A 769 -18.87 23.32 -29.32
C LYS A 769 -18.24 22.45 -28.28
N ILE A 770 -18.25 21.12 -28.49
CA ILE A 770 -17.58 20.15 -27.63
C ILE A 770 -16.07 20.18 -27.88
N ASN A 771 -15.25 20.20 -26.85
CA ASN A 771 -13.81 20.29 -26.93
C ASN A 771 -13.15 19.24 -27.85
N THR A 772 -13.65 17.99 -27.84
CA THR A 772 -13.04 16.82 -28.52
C THR A 772 -13.64 16.49 -29.90
N LYS A 773 -14.55 17.28 -30.44
CA LYS A 773 -15.13 17.07 -31.79
C LYS A 773 -14.36 17.86 -32.83
N HIS A 774 -14.05 17.21 -33.99
CA HIS A 774 -13.37 17.77 -35.14
C HIS A 774 -13.87 19.16 -35.51
N HIS A 775 -12.92 20.07 -35.75
CA HIS A 775 -13.15 21.40 -36.26
C HIS A 775 -13.12 21.46 -37.81
N PRO A 776 -13.77 22.47 -38.41
CA PRO A 776 -13.92 22.54 -39.88
C PRO A 776 -12.61 22.74 -40.67
N THR A 777 -11.53 23.09 -40.01
CA THR A 777 -10.17 23.08 -40.59
C THR A 777 -9.46 21.85 -39.95
N GLU A 778 -9.08 20.88 -40.77
CA GLU A 778 -8.47 19.59 -40.37
C GLU A 778 -7.16 19.71 -39.56
N GLU A 779 -6.75 20.94 -39.20
CA GLU A 779 -5.50 21.25 -38.51
C GLU A 779 -5.57 21.20 -36.97
N PHE A 780 -6.78 21.27 -36.35
CA PHE A 780 -6.93 21.34 -34.89
C PHE A 780 -7.78 20.21 -34.36
N ILE A 781 -7.25 19.50 -33.34
CA ILE A 781 -7.86 18.33 -32.72
C ILE A 781 -8.85 18.71 -31.60
N CYS A 782 -8.69 19.89 -30.95
CA CYS A 782 -9.53 20.32 -29.84
C CYS A 782 -9.62 21.88 -29.74
N LEU A 783 -10.58 22.34 -28.89
CA LEU A 783 -10.76 23.79 -28.63
C LEU A 783 -9.53 24.40 -27.92
N VAL A 784 -8.83 23.65 -27.15
CA VAL A 784 -7.61 24.12 -26.45
C VAL A 784 -6.52 24.49 -27.47
N ASP A 785 -6.30 23.66 -28.48
CA ASP A 785 -5.32 23.94 -29.54
C ASP A 785 -5.78 25.12 -30.40
N TRP A 786 -7.09 25.17 -30.71
CA TRP A 786 -7.65 26.25 -31.51
C TRP A 786 -7.57 27.61 -30.83
N VAL A 787 -7.86 27.72 -29.51
CA VAL A 787 -7.77 29.02 -28.81
C VAL A 787 -6.32 29.53 -28.76
N VAL A 788 -5.34 28.61 -28.61
CA VAL A 788 -3.92 28.97 -28.63
C VAL A 788 -3.52 29.56 -30.00
N PHE A 789 -3.94 28.93 -31.09
CA PHE A 789 -3.71 29.43 -32.42
C PHE A 789 -4.38 30.80 -32.66
N LEU A 790 -5.66 30.96 -32.27
CA LEU A 790 -6.38 32.21 -32.37
C LEU A 790 -5.72 33.37 -31.58
N LYS A 791 -5.15 33.05 -30.42
CA LYS A 791 -4.41 33.99 -29.59
C LYS A 791 -3.13 34.46 -30.30
N GLN A 792 -2.37 33.54 -30.93
CA GLN A 792 -1.19 33.86 -31.69
C GLN A 792 -1.53 34.73 -32.91
N LYS A 793 -2.67 34.50 -33.55
CA LYS A 793 -3.17 35.25 -34.70
C LYS A 793 -3.81 36.61 -34.33
N GLY A 794 -4.07 36.83 -33.04
CA GLY A 794 -4.75 38.05 -32.56
C GLY A 794 -6.25 38.08 -32.84
N SER A 795 -6.89 36.93 -33.10
CA SER A 795 -8.29 36.81 -33.51
C SER A 795 -9.13 35.94 -32.56
N LEU A 796 -9.00 36.14 -31.23
CA LEU A 796 -9.72 35.35 -30.21
C LEU A 796 -11.24 35.40 -30.35
N MET A 797 -11.82 36.42 -30.94
CA MET A 797 -13.26 36.55 -31.17
C MET A 797 -13.81 35.55 -32.19
N ASP A 798 -12.98 34.94 -33.03
CA ASP A 798 -13.39 33.88 -33.95
C ASP A 798 -13.77 32.57 -33.22
N LEU A 799 -13.45 32.43 -31.92
CA LEU A 799 -13.87 31.34 -31.07
C LEU A 799 -15.36 31.40 -30.72
N VAL A 800 -15.96 32.58 -30.68
CA VAL A 800 -17.32 32.80 -30.16
C VAL A 800 -18.35 32.12 -31.03
N ASP A 801 -19.32 31.45 -30.38
CA ASP A 801 -20.44 30.78 -31.05
C ASP A 801 -21.17 31.72 -32.04
N PRO A 802 -21.16 31.44 -33.38
CA PRO A 802 -21.83 32.29 -34.37
C PRO A 802 -23.33 32.46 -34.12
N ARG A 803 -23.97 31.54 -33.40
CA ARG A 803 -25.40 31.59 -33.09
C ARG A 803 -25.80 32.72 -32.14
N LEU A 804 -24.84 33.28 -31.42
CA LEU A 804 -25.07 34.42 -30.52
C LEU A 804 -25.30 35.73 -31.31
N GLY A 805 -25.11 35.71 -32.63
CA GLY A 805 -25.29 36.89 -33.48
C GLY A 805 -24.29 38.01 -33.16
N SER A 806 -24.72 39.28 -33.37
CA SER A 806 -23.86 40.46 -33.13
C SER A 806 -24.24 41.24 -31.88
N GLY A 807 -25.30 40.84 -31.16
CA GLY A 807 -25.90 41.62 -30.05
C GLY A 807 -25.31 41.43 -28.68
N PHE A 808 -24.22 40.63 -28.52
CA PHE A 808 -23.61 40.33 -27.21
C PHE A 808 -22.45 41.29 -26.87
N ASN A 809 -22.12 41.37 -25.58
CA ASN A 809 -21.01 42.19 -25.08
C ASN A 809 -19.65 41.55 -25.44
N LYS A 810 -18.98 42.09 -26.48
CA LYS A 810 -17.67 41.58 -26.97
C LYS A 810 -16.56 41.66 -25.92
N LYS A 811 -16.60 42.67 -25.02
CA LYS A 811 -15.59 42.82 -23.95
C LYS A 811 -15.72 41.68 -22.93
N GLU A 812 -16.96 41.31 -22.55
CA GLU A 812 -17.20 40.21 -21.63
C GLU A 812 -16.85 38.84 -22.27
N ALA A 813 -17.15 38.67 -23.55
CA ALA A 813 -16.74 37.46 -24.28
C ALA A 813 -15.22 37.29 -24.30
N LEU A 814 -14.48 38.34 -24.66
CA LEU A 814 -13.02 38.36 -24.65
C LEU A 814 -12.50 38.05 -23.23
N ARG A 815 -13.08 38.69 -22.20
CA ARG A 815 -12.73 38.43 -20.79
C ARG A 815 -12.83 36.95 -20.44
N ILE A 816 -13.96 36.27 -20.75
CA ILE A 816 -14.14 34.86 -20.47
C ILE A 816 -13.08 34.00 -21.21
N ILE A 817 -12.77 34.33 -22.49
CA ILE A 817 -11.75 33.62 -23.27
C ILE A 817 -10.36 33.79 -22.64
N GLU A 818 -10.00 35.00 -22.23
CA GLU A 818 -8.71 35.28 -21.59
C GLU A 818 -8.55 34.57 -20.27
N ILE A 819 -9.63 34.50 -19.42
CA ILE A 819 -9.65 33.71 -18.17
C ILE A 819 -9.49 32.24 -18.49
N ALA A 820 -10.19 31.73 -19.51
CA ALA A 820 -10.05 30.32 -19.91
C ALA A 820 -8.59 30.00 -20.29
N VAL A 821 -7.92 30.89 -21.03
CA VAL A 821 -6.50 30.76 -21.43
C VAL A 821 -5.58 30.73 -20.19
N LEU A 822 -5.84 31.53 -19.17
CA LEU A 822 -5.08 31.47 -17.92
C LEU A 822 -5.29 30.15 -17.21
N CYS A 823 -6.53 29.66 -17.15
CA CYS A 823 -6.87 28.41 -16.47
C CYS A 823 -6.26 27.17 -17.12
N ILE A 824 -6.14 27.13 -18.48
CA ILE A 824 -5.54 26.02 -19.22
C ILE A 824 -4.00 26.08 -19.30
N ASN A 825 -3.34 26.94 -18.53
CA ASN A 825 -1.88 27.00 -18.51
C ASN A 825 -1.28 25.63 -18.19
N LYS A 826 -0.23 25.21 -18.91
CA LYS A 826 0.47 23.94 -18.68
C LYS A 826 1.03 23.83 -17.26
N SER A 827 1.59 24.94 -16.73
CA SER A 827 2.12 24.98 -15.36
C SER A 827 1.00 25.24 -14.36
N PRO A 828 0.74 24.32 -13.40
CA PRO A 828 -0.26 24.52 -12.35
C PRO A 828 -0.03 25.78 -11.52
N ALA A 829 1.24 26.16 -11.31
CA ALA A 829 1.62 27.33 -10.51
C ALA A 829 1.14 28.66 -11.14
N HIS A 830 0.98 28.72 -12.47
CA HIS A 830 0.54 29.91 -13.19
C HIS A 830 -0.98 29.97 -13.40
N ARG A 831 -1.74 28.93 -13.02
CA ARG A 831 -3.20 28.96 -13.03
C ARG A 831 -3.70 29.75 -11.83
N PRO A 832 -4.73 30.62 -11.99
CA PRO A 832 -5.31 31.37 -10.87
C PRO A 832 -5.94 30.44 -9.83
N THR A 833 -6.26 30.99 -8.65
CA THR A 833 -7.17 30.34 -7.69
C THR A 833 -8.62 30.53 -8.17
N MET A 834 -9.56 29.72 -7.63
CA MET A 834 -10.97 29.91 -8.02
C MET A 834 -11.54 31.22 -7.46
N SER A 835 -11.04 31.72 -6.35
CA SER A 835 -11.34 33.09 -5.86
C SER A 835 -10.93 34.16 -6.87
N ASP A 836 -9.73 34.06 -7.44
CA ASP A 836 -9.28 35.01 -8.48
C ASP A 836 -10.13 34.89 -9.72
N VAL A 837 -10.47 33.66 -10.14
CA VAL A 837 -11.32 33.39 -11.31
C VAL A 837 -12.71 34.03 -11.13
N VAL A 838 -13.34 33.89 -9.97
CA VAL A 838 -14.64 34.53 -9.68
C VAL A 838 -14.51 36.04 -9.79
N ASN A 839 -13.50 36.65 -9.16
CA ASN A 839 -13.28 38.09 -9.19
C ASN A 839 -12.99 38.62 -10.62
N MET A 840 -12.25 37.86 -11.42
CA MET A 840 -12.00 38.21 -12.84
C MET A 840 -13.29 38.07 -13.67
N LEU A 841 -14.12 37.04 -13.46
CA LEU A 841 -15.39 36.88 -14.19
C LEU A 841 -16.42 37.97 -13.84
N GLU A 842 -16.43 38.42 -12.57
CA GLU A 842 -17.30 39.51 -12.10
C GLU A 842 -16.76 40.92 -12.46
N GLY A 843 -15.51 41.00 -12.97
CA GLY A 843 -14.92 42.28 -13.37
C GLY A 843 -14.29 43.08 -12.22
N ASN A 844 -14.13 42.47 -11.05
CA ASN A 844 -13.57 43.12 -9.85
C ASN A 844 -12.05 43.22 -9.91
N ILE A 845 -11.37 42.39 -10.71
CA ILE A 845 -9.92 42.37 -10.91
C ILE A 845 -9.62 42.39 -12.40
N GLU A 846 -8.59 43.17 -12.80
CA GLU A 846 -8.06 43.16 -14.17
C GLU A 846 -7.25 41.85 -14.41
N ILE A 847 -7.38 41.31 -15.62
CA ILE A 847 -6.67 40.13 -16.06
C ILE A 847 -5.22 40.53 -16.33
N ARG A 848 -4.34 40.28 -15.37
CA ARG A 848 -2.88 40.43 -15.52
C ARG A 848 -2.29 39.04 -15.74
N GLY A 849 -2.09 38.68 -17.00
CA GLY A 849 -1.37 37.45 -17.36
C GLY A 849 0.13 37.72 -17.49
N PRO A 850 1.02 36.78 -17.08
CA PRO A 850 2.38 36.82 -17.57
C PRO A 850 2.35 36.69 -19.09
N ASP A 851 3.30 37.38 -19.80
CA ASP A 851 3.56 37.13 -21.21
C ASP A 851 3.82 35.62 -21.37
N ILE A 852 2.81 34.90 -21.85
CA ILE A 852 2.94 33.47 -22.10
C ILE A 852 3.82 33.36 -23.33
N ASN A 853 5.11 33.00 -23.13
CA ASN A 853 6.00 32.61 -24.22
C ASN A 853 5.43 31.35 -24.88
N LEU A 854 4.62 31.53 -25.90
CA LEU A 854 3.88 30.53 -26.67
C LEU A 854 4.78 29.68 -27.57
N THR A 855 6.09 29.97 -27.63
CA THR A 855 7.07 29.26 -28.46
C THR A 855 7.38 27.82 -28.00
N THR A 856 6.84 27.35 -26.87
CA THR A 856 7.02 26.00 -26.35
C THR A 856 5.80 25.06 -26.54
N TYR A 857 4.87 25.41 -27.43
CA TYR A 857 3.73 24.54 -27.77
C TYR A 857 4.04 23.54 -28.92
N GLY A 858 5.31 23.33 -29.28
CA GLY A 858 5.77 22.33 -30.23
C GLY A 858 5.94 20.94 -29.61
N ASP A 859 5.26 20.00 -30.17
CA ASP A 859 5.56 18.57 -30.39
C ASP A 859 5.39 17.50 -29.30
N GLU A 860 5.37 17.73 -28.01
CA GLU A 860 5.32 16.60 -27.06
C GLU A 860 3.99 16.33 -26.33
N LEU A 861 3.00 17.19 -26.45
CA LEU A 861 1.74 17.05 -25.72
C LEU A 861 0.51 17.37 -26.60
N SER A 862 0.44 16.83 -27.80
CA SER A 862 -0.82 16.82 -28.54
C SER A 862 -1.83 15.94 -27.80
N LEU A 863 -3.12 16.31 -27.83
CA LEU A 863 -4.22 15.50 -27.32
C LEU A 863 -4.17 14.07 -27.90
N GLN A 864 -3.51 13.89 -29.03
CA GLN A 864 -3.28 12.62 -29.71
C GLN A 864 -2.25 11.76 -28.97
N ALA A 865 -1.19 12.32 -28.46
CA ALA A 865 -0.22 11.60 -27.63
C ALA A 865 -0.81 11.25 -26.26
N LEU A 866 -1.66 12.12 -25.69
CA LEU A 866 -2.43 11.86 -24.47
C LEU A 866 -3.49 10.78 -24.71
N LYS A 867 -4.17 10.77 -25.85
CA LYS A 867 -5.13 9.74 -26.25
C LYS A 867 -4.45 8.39 -26.44
N LEU A 868 -3.34 8.32 -27.14
CA LEU A 868 -2.57 7.09 -27.36
C LEU A 868 -2.05 6.50 -26.03
N LYS A 869 -1.54 7.34 -25.13
CA LYS A 869 -1.09 6.85 -23.79
C LYS A 869 -2.24 6.42 -22.87
N LEU A 870 -3.44 6.96 -23.01
CA LEU A 870 -4.58 6.64 -22.15
C LEU A 870 -5.49 5.56 -22.75
N GLU A 871 -5.50 5.38 -24.05
CA GLU A 871 -6.14 4.24 -24.73
C GLU A 871 -5.41 2.93 -24.39
N ASP A 872 -4.07 2.95 -24.22
CA ASP A 872 -3.29 1.83 -23.67
C ASP A 872 -3.66 1.47 -22.23
N ILE A 873 -4.21 2.41 -21.46
CA ILE A 873 -4.60 2.20 -20.07
C ILE A 873 -6.05 1.68 -19.91
N GLN A 874 -6.90 1.79 -20.95
CA GLN A 874 -8.35 1.53 -20.85
C GLN A 874 -8.86 0.32 -21.65
N THR A 875 -8.05 -0.40 -22.42
CA THR A 875 -8.54 -1.57 -23.18
C THR A 875 -8.64 -2.83 -22.32
N PRO A 876 -9.85 -3.38 -22.12
CA PRO A 876 -10.00 -4.79 -21.79
C PRO A 876 -9.77 -5.60 -23.07
N TYR A 877 -9.01 -6.67 -22.97
CA TYR A 877 -8.73 -7.65 -24.01
C TYR A 877 -9.96 -8.02 -24.83
N PHE A 878 -9.92 -7.75 -26.15
CA PHE A 878 -10.43 -8.61 -27.22
C PHE A 878 -9.58 -8.38 -28.46
N GLY A 879 -9.11 -9.49 -29.07
CA GLY A 879 -8.11 -9.50 -30.12
C GLY A 879 -8.63 -9.08 -31.49
N GLU A 880 -7.77 -8.65 -32.31
CA GLU A 880 -7.41 -9.13 -33.66
C GLU A 880 -6.56 -8.10 -34.39
N GLN A 881 -5.71 -8.62 -35.23
CA GLN A 881 -4.64 -8.10 -36.08
C GLN A 881 -4.95 -6.86 -36.92
N GLU A 882 -4.00 -5.96 -37.12
CA GLU A 882 -3.31 -5.73 -38.41
C GLU A 882 -2.36 -4.49 -38.34
N THR A 883 -1.19 -4.73 -38.81
CA THR A 883 -0.08 -4.07 -39.48
C THR A 883 -0.08 -2.54 -39.77
N PHE A 884 1.10 -1.96 -39.62
CA PHE A 884 1.94 -1.12 -40.44
C PHE A 884 2.47 0.20 -39.86
N THR A 885 3.76 0.26 -39.83
CA THR A 885 4.82 1.15 -40.33
C THR A 885 5.21 2.37 -39.53
N ASN A 886 6.56 2.38 -39.27
CA ASN A 886 7.41 3.47 -38.80
C ASN A 886 7.38 4.72 -39.71
N PRO A 887 7.76 5.91 -39.22
CA PRO A 887 9.19 6.19 -39.14
C PRO A 887 9.67 7.06 -37.94
N SER A 888 10.93 6.87 -37.68
CA SER A 888 11.92 7.52 -36.83
C SER A 888 11.95 9.06 -36.85
N SER A 889 12.17 9.71 -35.70
CA SER A 889 13.16 10.77 -35.55
C SER A 889 13.53 11.04 -34.07
N SER A 890 14.80 11.27 -33.89
CA SER A 890 15.60 11.45 -32.69
C SER A 890 15.31 12.72 -31.89
N ILE A 891 15.39 12.62 -30.55
CA ILE A 891 15.70 13.74 -29.67
C ILE A 891 16.73 13.33 -28.64
N LYS A 892 17.83 14.06 -28.62
CA LYS A 892 18.87 14.11 -27.60
C LYS A 892 18.70 15.34 -26.70
N ASP A 893 19.22 15.14 -25.49
CA ASP A 893 19.64 16.12 -24.49
C ASP A 893 18.55 16.83 -23.68
N LEU A 894 18.49 16.41 -22.40
CA LEU A 894 18.32 17.28 -21.22
C LEU A 894 18.16 16.45 -19.96
N TYR A 895 19.28 16.17 -19.24
CA TYR A 895 19.29 16.18 -17.76
C TYR A 895 20.73 16.23 -17.25
N PRO A 896 21.06 17.13 -16.33
CA PRO A 896 22.35 17.15 -15.65
C PRO A 896 22.36 16.16 -14.47
N ASN A 897 23.54 15.56 -14.26
CA ASN A 897 23.91 14.68 -13.18
C ASN A 897 23.40 15.12 -11.81
N SER A 898 22.59 14.28 -11.16
CA SER A 898 22.49 14.22 -9.71
C SER A 898 23.06 12.88 -9.26
N GLN A 899 24.14 12.93 -8.51
CA GLN A 899 24.69 11.82 -7.76
C GLN A 899 23.60 11.29 -6.83
N LEU A 900 23.03 10.13 -7.13
CA LEU A 900 22.26 9.34 -6.19
C LEU A 900 23.13 8.14 -5.80
N SER A 901 23.44 8.11 -4.51
CA SER A 901 24.10 7.04 -3.80
C SER A 901 23.51 5.67 -4.09
N GLU A 902 24.39 4.69 -4.22
CA GLU A 902 24.16 3.27 -4.42
C GLU A 902 23.11 2.67 -3.48
N GLU A 903 21.87 2.59 -3.92
CA GLU A 903 20.90 1.57 -3.49
C GLU A 903 20.42 0.81 -4.72
N ARG A 904 21.30 -0.07 -5.22
CA ARG A 904 20.90 -1.12 -6.16
C ARG A 904 20.26 -2.26 -5.38
N CYS A 905 19.11 -2.79 -5.89
CA CYS A 905 18.41 -3.97 -5.32
C CYS A 905 19.38 -5.09 -4.98
#